data_82bb71f6d1673eb0537c109f72ba3a6a
#
_entry.id   82bb71f6d1673eb0537c109f72ba3a6a
#
_cell.length_a   1.000
_cell.length_b   1.000
_cell.length_c   1.000
_cell.angle_alpha   90.00
_cell.angle_beta   90.00
_cell.angle_gamma   90.00
#
_symmetry.space_group_name_H-M   'P 1'
#
loop_
_entity.id
_entity.type
_entity.pdbx_description
1 polymer ?
#
loop_
_entity_poly.entity_id
_entity_poly.type
_entity_poly.pdbx_seq_one_letter_code
_entity_poly.pdbx_strand_id
1 'polypeptide(L)'
;MAQRIFLPLCLGLAVLLIGTLTRIWLWWQFGLSAGIGPGALPLIALGGLLNDAVVALFLLAPVALYSALLPDSWCRSRANRLLLAIGSWLSLFALVFLAVAEFYFFQEFDARFNLVAFDYLAYPTEVAGDIWAEYPVTLVVLAAAAFATAGLWWLRRRSGEAAATGTRARNRLAVLAVYAAVFALAAAYWPTDRLSLAGNRVANELVQNGLSSFMRAATTNEIDYYSNYASADSRENLALVEQELAAGGGEFTRLTDERLDRSFPARPDGLGRLNVVLVSSESFGAEFSRLYGSARDLTPNFDAFARESLWFPHTYASGTRTVRGLEAFVSSIPPIPTVSILRRPHNENVATWGAVMGSLGYQTSFLYGGYGYFDNMNYFFGNNGFEIVDRTSIEKVHFENIWGVSDEDLFDHSLEYLDRAHAAGKPFFSIIMTTSNHKPFTFPEGLEKYGIPPQGGGRAAGVRYADFALGRFLRDAKSHPWFDDTIFVVAADHGARVYGAEQIPLKTYEIPLMIYSPKHIEPRRVDSLMTQIDVAPTVLGMLGLPYSAPFFGQDALNTSPDQRVAFFNHNHDVAIYRDGRMVVFGLKKSVHTYDYDPATNRYSPVPRDPALERLGVAYYQTAYELFDQHRYLPSGAPKSLAHVAPK
;
A
#
# COMPACT_ATOMS: atom_id res chain seq x y z
N MET A 1 44.47 -8.46 22.09
CA MET A 1 43.58 -7.42 21.54
C MET A 1 43.12 -7.79 20.13
N ALA A 2 44.02 -8.16 19.25
CA ALA A 2 43.70 -8.50 17.84
C ALA A 2 42.59 -9.55 17.69
N GLN A 3 42.63 -10.64 18.47
CA GLN A 3 41.65 -11.73 18.34
C GLN A 3 40.21 -11.35 18.75
N ARG A 4 40.06 -10.40 19.72
CA ARG A 4 38.74 -9.93 20.18
C ARG A 4 38.11 -8.90 19.28
N ILE A 5 38.91 -8.17 18.48
CA ILE A 5 38.50 -7.15 17.54
C ILE A 5 38.34 -7.76 16.11
N PHE A 6 39.10 -8.81 15.84
CA PHE A 6 39.13 -9.43 14.50
C PHE A 6 37.75 -9.87 13.99
N LEU A 7 37.00 -10.60 14.83
CA LEU A 7 35.68 -11.08 14.41
C LEU A 7 34.65 -9.94 14.22
N PRO A 8 34.47 -9.00 15.17
CA PRO A 8 33.61 -7.83 14.93
C PRO A 8 34.01 -7.05 13.67
N LEU A 9 35.32 -6.85 13.46
CA LEU A 9 35.83 -6.15 12.28
C LEU A 9 35.48 -6.88 10.98
N CYS A 10 35.68 -8.21 10.93
CA CYS A 10 35.34 -9.01 9.75
C CYS A 10 33.83 -9.02 9.47
N LEU A 11 32.98 -9.11 10.50
CA LEU A 11 31.54 -9.02 10.34
C LEU A 11 31.11 -7.61 9.88
N GLY A 12 31.72 -6.55 10.43
CA GLY A 12 31.50 -5.18 9.97
C GLY A 12 31.88 -4.99 8.50
N LEU A 13 33.04 -5.50 8.09
CA LEU A 13 33.46 -5.47 6.69
C LEU A 13 32.53 -6.30 5.79
N ALA A 14 31.98 -7.41 6.29
CA ALA A 14 30.98 -8.19 5.53
C ALA A 14 29.69 -7.39 5.33
N VAL A 15 29.20 -6.65 6.33
CA VAL A 15 28.04 -5.75 6.19
C VAL A 15 28.30 -4.71 5.10
N LEU A 16 29.46 -4.03 5.16
CA LEU A 16 29.82 -3.01 4.17
C LEU A 16 29.96 -3.59 2.75
N LEU A 17 30.61 -4.74 2.62
CA LEU A 17 30.80 -5.39 1.32
C LEU A 17 29.48 -5.87 0.72
N ILE A 18 28.68 -6.60 1.50
CA ILE A 18 27.40 -7.12 1.02
C ILE A 18 26.44 -5.97 0.73
N GLY A 19 26.34 -4.96 1.58
CA GLY A 19 25.53 -3.77 1.34
C GLY A 19 25.92 -3.03 0.06
N THR A 20 27.23 -2.87 -0.18
CA THR A 20 27.73 -2.23 -1.41
C THR A 20 27.44 -3.07 -2.66
N LEU A 21 27.64 -4.40 -2.60
CA LEU A 21 27.35 -5.30 -3.73
C LEU A 21 25.86 -5.34 -4.04
N THR A 22 24.99 -5.41 -3.02
CA THR A 22 23.54 -5.33 -3.17
C THR A 22 23.14 -4.02 -3.85
N ARG A 23 23.70 -2.89 -3.43
CA ARG A 23 23.43 -1.56 -4.00
C ARG A 23 23.83 -1.47 -5.46
N ILE A 24 25.01 -1.98 -5.84
CA ILE A 24 25.46 -2.02 -7.23
C ILE A 24 24.53 -2.89 -8.07
N TRP A 25 24.12 -4.04 -7.54
CA TRP A 25 23.20 -4.95 -8.21
C TRP A 25 21.83 -4.31 -8.43
N LEU A 26 21.24 -3.69 -7.40
CA LEU A 26 19.97 -2.95 -7.49
C LEU A 26 20.08 -1.77 -8.47
N TRP A 27 21.17 -1.02 -8.44
CA TRP A 27 21.39 0.06 -9.40
C TRP A 27 21.44 -0.45 -10.84
N TRP A 28 22.17 -1.54 -11.09
CA TRP A 28 22.25 -2.11 -12.43
C TRP A 28 20.89 -2.60 -12.93
N GLN A 29 20.14 -3.28 -12.08
CA GLN A 29 18.87 -3.90 -12.46
C GLN A 29 17.73 -2.88 -12.58
N PHE A 30 17.65 -1.91 -11.67
CA PHE A 30 16.53 -1.00 -11.54
C PHE A 30 16.89 0.47 -11.72
N GLY A 31 18.07 0.89 -11.30
CA GLY A 31 18.49 2.28 -11.33
C GLY A 31 18.65 2.83 -12.74
N LEU A 32 19.20 2.03 -13.67
CA LEU A 32 19.37 2.45 -15.07
C LEU A 32 18.03 2.73 -15.74
N SER A 33 17.03 1.89 -15.53
CA SER A 33 15.67 2.08 -16.05
C SER A 33 14.93 3.26 -15.39
N ALA A 34 15.29 3.61 -14.17
CA ALA A 34 14.81 4.79 -13.46
C ALA A 34 15.56 6.09 -13.81
N GLY A 35 16.40 6.08 -14.88
CA GLY A 35 17.13 7.25 -15.35
C GLY A 35 18.40 7.60 -14.54
N ILE A 36 18.87 6.71 -13.66
CA ILE A 36 20.08 6.96 -12.84
C ILE A 36 21.30 6.53 -13.61
N GLY A 37 21.95 7.49 -14.29
CA GLY A 37 23.17 7.24 -15.07
C GLY A 37 24.38 6.84 -14.20
N PRO A 38 25.44 6.26 -14.82
CA PRO A 38 26.66 5.84 -14.10
C PRO A 38 27.35 6.95 -13.32
N GLY A 39 27.19 8.21 -13.74
CA GLY A 39 27.77 9.37 -13.05
C GLY A 39 27.24 9.61 -11.64
N ALA A 40 26.03 9.13 -11.32
CA ALA A 40 25.45 9.22 -9.98
C ALA A 40 25.96 8.11 -9.02
N LEU A 41 26.49 7.01 -9.57
CA LEU A 41 26.88 5.83 -8.80
C LEU A 41 27.92 6.11 -7.69
N PRO A 42 28.98 6.94 -7.90
CA PRO A 42 29.92 7.26 -6.83
C PRO A 42 29.26 7.93 -5.63
N LEU A 43 28.33 8.84 -5.86
CA LEU A 43 27.60 9.53 -4.80
C LEU A 43 26.64 8.58 -4.06
N ILE A 44 25.91 7.75 -4.79
CA ILE A 44 25.04 6.69 -4.22
C ILE A 44 25.87 5.70 -3.40
N ALA A 45 27.02 5.27 -3.93
CA ALA A 45 27.90 4.33 -3.24
C ALA A 45 28.49 4.93 -1.96
N LEU A 46 28.96 6.18 -1.99
CA LEU A 46 29.50 6.86 -0.82
C LEU A 46 28.42 7.06 0.27
N GLY A 47 27.27 7.59 -0.11
CA GLY A 47 26.15 7.77 0.84
C GLY A 47 25.67 6.45 1.42
N GLY A 48 25.57 5.43 0.57
CA GLY A 48 25.20 4.08 1.00
C GLY A 48 26.23 3.42 1.91
N LEU A 49 27.53 3.59 1.62
CA LEU A 49 28.59 3.09 2.49
C LEU A 49 28.56 3.72 3.89
N LEU A 50 28.21 5.00 3.99
CA LEU A 50 28.02 5.67 5.27
C LEU A 50 26.81 5.09 6.04
N ASN A 51 25.68 4.87 5.36
CA ASN A 51 24.52 4.21 5.97
C ASN A 51 24.83 2.78 6.41
N ASP A 52 25.54 2.01 5.58
CA ASP A 52 25.97 0.63 5.91
C ASP A 52 26.92 0.61 7.11
N ALA A 53 27.80 1.61 7.24
CA ALA A 53 28.70 1.74 8.38
C ALA A 53 27.94 2.00 9.70
N VAL A 54 26.90 2.83 9.67
CA VAL A 54 26.03 3.05 10.82
C VAL A 54 25.27 1.78 11.20
N VAL A 55 24.73 1.07 10.21
CA VAL A 55 24.05 -0.22 10.44
C VAL A 55 25.02 -1.25 11.01
N ALA A 56 26.24 -1.35 10.45
CA ALA A 56 27.28 -2.23 11.00
C ALA A 56 27.59 -1.90 12.46
N LEU A 57 27.70 -0.62 12.79
CA LEU A 57 27.91 -0.16 14.16
C LEU A 57 26.79 -0.63 15.10
N PHE A 58 25.53 -0.54 14.69
CA PHE A 58 24.40 -0.99 15.53
C PHE A 58 24.34 -2.51 15.65
N LEU A 59 24.51 -3.25 14.53
CA LEU A 59 24.49 -4.72 14.53
C LEU A 59 25.61 -5.34 15.34
N LEU A 60 26.77 -4.69 15.39
CA LEU A 60 27.94 -5.19 16.11
C LEU A 60 27.95 -4.83 17.60
N ALA A 61 27.03 -3.99 18.08
CA ALA A 61 26.98 -3.57 19.48
C ALA A 61 26.93 -4.74 20.47
N PRO A 62 26.08 -5.78 20.30
CA PRO A 62 26.07 -6.95 21.19
C PRO A 62 27.40 -7.72 21.16
N VAL A 63 28.02 -7.85 19.98
CA VAL A 63 29.29 -8.57 19.81
C VAL A 63 30.45 -7.78 20.43
N ALA A 64 30.46 -6.45 20.29
CA ALA A 64 31.45 -5.56 20.90
C ALA A 64 31.35 -5.61 22.42
N LEU A 65 30.14 -5.51 22.97
CA LEU A 65 29.88 -5.61 24.41
C LEU A 65 30.33 -6.99 24.96
N TYR A 66 29.91 -8.06 24.32
CA TYR A 66 30.29 -9.43 24.65
C TYR A 66 31.82 -9.59 24.67
N SER A 67 32.47 -9.16 23.57
CA SER A 67 33.94 -9.27 23.45
C SER A 67 34.73 -8.47 24.48
N ALA A 68 34.20 -7.33 24.91
CA ALA A 68 34.83 -6.47 25.92
C ALA A 68 34.71 -7.02 27.37
N LEU A 69 33.52 -7.54 27.70
CA LEU A 69 33.21 -7.99 29.07
C LEU A 69 33.68 -9.43 29.36
N LEU A 70 33.93 -10.23 28.33
CA LEU A 70 34.26 -11.64 28.48
C LEU A 70 35.59 -11.87 29.18
N PRO A 71 35.65 -12.70 30.25
CA PRO A 71 36.91 -13.08 30.91
C PRO A 71 37.84 -13.86 29.97
N ASP A 72 39.14 -13.74 30.14
CA ASP A 72 40.14 -14.42 29.28
C ASP A 72 40.03 -15.96 29.37
N SER A 73 39.65 -16.50 30.53
CA SER A 73 39.40 -17.94 30.73
C SER A 73 38.25 -18.46 29.83
N TRP A 74 37.15 -17.72 29.81
CA TRP A 74 35.99 -18.07 28.96
C TRP A 74 36.30 -17.88 27.47
N CYS A 75 37.04 -16.84 27.10
CA CYS A 75 37.43 -16.54 25.74
C CYS A 75 38.14 -17.73 25.06
N ARG A 76 38.90 -18.52 25.82
CA ARG A 76 39.64 -19.72 25.37
C ARG A 76 38.80 -21.01 25.39
N SER A 77 37.60 -20.99 25.95
CA SER A 77 36.76 -22.16 26.12
C SER A 77 36.28 -22.71 24.80
N ARG A 78 35.98 -24.04 24.74
CA ARG A 78 35.36 -24.68 23.59
C ARG A 78 33.94 -24.14 23.35
N ALA A 79 33.20 -23.86 24.44
CA ALA A 79 31.87 -23.30 24.41
C ALA A 79 31.81 -21.94 23.71
N ASN A 80 32.75 -21.02 24.09
CA ASN A 80 32.85 -19.71 23.43
C ASN A 80 33.20 -19.83 21.94
N ARG A 81 34.12 -20.73 21.57
CA ARG A 81 34.46 -20.96 20.14
C ARG A 81 33.25 -21.46 19.33
N LEU A 82 32.44 -22.33 19.93
CA LEU A 82 31.23 -22.84 19.30
C LEU A 82 30.17 -21.71 19.16
N LEU A 83 29.95 -20.94 20.23
CA LEU A 83 29.01 -19.81 20.24
C LEU A 83 29.35 -18.77 19.16
N LEU A 84 30.62 -18.36 19.09
CA LEU A 84 31.10 -17.40 18.08
C LEU A 84 31.01 -17.98 16.66
N ALA A 85 31.24 -19.28 16.50
CA ALA A 85 31.13 -19.94 15.20
C ALA A 85 29.67 -19.98 14.72
N ILE A 86 28.74 -20.36 15.60
CA ILE A 86 27.29 -20.37 15.29
C ILE A 86 26.83 -18.94 15.02
N GLY A 87 27.15 -17.98 15.89
CA GLY A 87 26.79 -16.58 15.71
C GLY A 87 27.33 -15.98 14.41
N SER A 88 28.59 -16.26 14.05
CA SER A 88 29.16 -15.80 12.78
C SER A 88 28.51 -16.43 11.58
N TRP A 89 28.22 -17.74 11.64
CA TRP A 89 27.53 -18.44 10.56
C TRP A 89 26.12 -17.86 10.33
N LEU A 90 25.35 -17.70 11.43
CA LEU A 90 24.01 -17.11 11.37
C LEU A 90 24.03 -15.68 10.85
N SER A 91 25.02 -14.87 11.27
CA SER A 91 25.16 -13.49 10.80
C SER A 91 25.47 -13.44 9.29
N LEU A 92 26.39 -14.26 8.81
CA LEU A 92 26.73 -14.31 7.38
C LEU A 92 25.58 -14.86 6.55
N PHE A 93 24.89 -15.89 7.05
CA PHE A 93 23.68 -16.43 6.44
C PHE A 93 22.61 -15.35 6.30
N ALA A 94 22.28 -14.68 7.41
CA ALA A 94 21.25 -13.65 7.43
C ALA A 94 21.59 -12.48 6.49
N LEU A 95 22.84 -12.02 6.45
CA LEU A 95 23.25 -10.93 5.56
C LEU A 95 23.03 -11.27 4.09
N VAL A 96 23.41 -12.49 3.65
CA VAL A 96 23.24 -12.89 2.25
C VAL A 96 21.77 -13.15 1.94
N PHE A 97 21.06 -13.84 2.84
CA PHE A 97 19.64 -14.11 2.68
C PHE A 97 18.83 -12.81 2.55
N LEU A 98 19.07 -11.86 3.47
CA LEU A 98 18.39 -10.55 3.44
C LEU A 98 18.75 -9.73 2.21
N ALA A 99 20.00 -9.80 1.70
CA ALA A 99 20.38 -9.12 0.47
C ALA A 99 19.62 -9.63 -0.75
N VAL A 100 19.39 -10.94 -0.84
CA VAL A 100 18.60 -11.54 -1.93
C VAL A 100 17.09 -11.26 -1.72
N ALA A 101 16.59 -11.36 -0.49
CA ALA A 101 15.21 -11.00 -0.17
C ALA A 101 14.91 -9.53 -0.52
N GLU A 102 15.87 -8.64 -0.23
CA GLU A 102 15.79 -7.22 -0.57
C GLU A 102 15.76 -6.97 -2.09
N PHE A 103 16.49 -7.77 -2.86
CA PHE A 103 16.42 -7.69 -4.33
C PHE A 103 15.01 -8.01 -4.85
N TYR A 104 14.38 -9.09 -4.37
CA TYR A 104 13.03 -9.44 -4.77
C TYR A 104 12.00 -8.43 -4.27
N PHE A 105 12.18 -7.90 -3.07
CA PHE A 105 11.33 -6.83 -2.55
C PHE A 105 11.44 -5.56 -3.40
N PHE A 106 12.64 -5.19 -3.79
CA PHE A 106 12.88 -4.03 -4.67
C PHE A 106 12.27 -4.25 -6.06
N GLN A 107 12.33 -5.47 -6.57
CA GLN A 107 11.69 -5.82 -7.85
C GLN A 107 10.18 -5.59 -7.82
N GLU A 108 9.54 -5.78 -6.68
CA GLU A 108 8.10 -5.62 -6.53
C GLU A 108 7.69 -4.18 -6.24
N PHE A 109 8.42 -3.50 -5.35
CA PHE A 109 8.00 -2.21 -4.77
C PHE A 109 8.86 -1.03 -5.22
N ASP A 110 9.88 -1.21 -6.04
CA ASP A 110 10.86 -0.17 -6.40
C ASP A 110 11.44 0.57 -5.17
N ALA A 111 11.52 -0.11 -4.04
CA ALA A 111 11.92 0.45 -2.75
C ALA A 111 12.72 -0.57 -1.93
N ARG A 112 13.55 -0.08 -1.00
CA ARG A 112 14.10 -0.87 0.09
C ARG A 112 12.98 -1.36 1.00
N PHE A 113 13.26 -2.29 1.93
CA PHE A 113 12.27 -2.71 2.92
C PHE A 113 11.60 -1.51 3.57
N ASN A 114 10.28 -1.47 3.53
CA ASN A 114 9.45 -0.37 3.99
C ASN A 114 8.31 -0.89 4.88
N LEU A 115 7.27 -0.10 5.06
CA LEU A 115 6.10 -0.46 5.86
C LEU A 115 5.43 -1.76 5.38
N VAL A 116 5.43 -2.04 4.08
CA VAL A 116 4.88 -3.28 3.52
C VAL A 116 5.64 -4.51 4.02
N ALA A 117 6.98 -4.43 4.09
CA ALA A 117 7.80 -5.52 4.64
C ALA A 117 7.52 -5.77 6.13
N PHE A 118 7.21 -4.71 6.88
CA PHE A 118 6.80 -4.83 8.29
C PHE A 118 5.39 -5.44 8.41
N ASP A 119 4.46 -4.98 7.59
CA ASP A 119 3.09 -5.49 7.52
C ASP A 119 3.03 -6.99 7.22
N TYR A 120 3.93 -7.49 6.37
CA TYR A 120 4.03 -8.91 6.03
C TYR A 120 4.34 -9.80 7.23
N LEU A 121 4.94 -9.28 8.29
CA LEU A 121 5.17 -10.04 9.53
C LEU A 121 3.87 -10.32 10.31
N ALA A 122 2.81 -9.58 10.05
CA ALA A 122 1.51 -9.80 10.69
C ALA A 122 0.78 -11.04 10.11
N TYR A 123 1.12 -11.44 8.87
CA TYR A 123 0.50 -12.55 8.13
C TYR A 123 1.55 -13.56 7.63
N PRO A 124 2.31 -14.19 8.54
CA PRO A 124 3.48 -14.97 8.15
C PRO A 124 3.14 -16.21 7.32
N THR A 125 1.97 -16.79 7.48
CA THR A 125 1.55 -18.00 6.77
C THR A 125 1.29 -17.72 5.29
N GLU A 126 0.48 -16.68 5.01
CA GLU A 126 0.09 -16.29 3.66
C GLU A 126 1.31 -15.77 2.89
N VAL A 127 2.06 -14.87 3.52
CA VAL A 127 3.25 -14.29 2.92
C VAL A 127 4.35 -15.32 2.69
N ALA A 128 4.60 -16.23 3.65
CA ALA A 128 5.58 -17.31 3.44
C ALA A 128 5.13 -18.27 2.33
N GLY A 129 3.83 -18.57 2.25
CA GLY A 129 3.27 -19.40 1.19
C GLY A 129 3.45 -18.77 -0.20
N ASP A 130 3.14 -17.49 -0.33
CA ASP A 130 3.32 -16.71 -1.57
C ASP A 130 4.80 -16.65 -1.98
N ILE A 131 5.69 -16.27 -1.04
CA ILE A 131 7.13 -16.22 -1.28
C ILE A 131 7.67 -17.58 -1.73
N TRP A 132 7.18 -18.68 -1.13
CA TRP A 132 7.63 -20.03 -1.49
C TRP A 132 7.13 -20.46 -2.86
N ALA A 133 5.94 -20.04 -3.25
CA ALA A 133 5.36 -20.35 -4.56
C ALA A 133 6.00 -19.54 -5.70
N GLU A 134 6.34 -18.26 -5.45
CA GLU A 134 6.82 -17.34 -6.49
C GLU A 134 8.34 -17.35 -6.66
N TYR A 135 9.10 -17.54 -5.56
CA TYR A 135 10.56 -17.36 -5.56
C TYR A 135 11.31 -18.66 -5.29
N PRO A 136 12.54 -18.80 -5.81
CA PRO A 136 13.33 -20.02 -5.59
C PRO A 136 13.95 -20.07 -4.18
N VAL A 137 13.11 -20.05 -3.14
CA VAL A 137 13.52 -19.95 -1.73
C VAL A 137 14.55 -21.01 -1.34
N THR A 138 14.33 -22.25 -1.74
CA THR A 138 15.24 -23.37 -1.45
C THR A 138 16.65 -23.08 -1.99
N LEU A 139 16.76 -22.58 -3.22
CA LEU A 139 18.06 -22.22 -3.82
C LEU A 139 18.72 -21.08 -3.07
N VAL A 140 17.96 -20.06 -2.70
CA VAL A 140 18.46 -18.90 -1.93
C VAL A 140 18.99 -19.33 -0.57
N VAL A 141 18.25 -20.17 0.16
CA VAL A 141 18.67 -20.73 1.46
C VAL A 141 19.94 -21.55 1.33
N LEU A 142 20.02 -22.43 0.32
CA LEU A 142 21.21 -23.26 0.08
C LEU A 142 22.43 -22.41 -0.28
N ALA A 143 22.25 -21.39 -1.13
CA ALA A 143 23.32 -20.48 -1.53
C ALA A 143 23.83 -19.65 -0.34
N ALA A 144 22.92 -19.10 0.47
CA ALA A 144 23.26 -18.36 1.68
C ALA A 144 23.99 -19.25 2.71
N ALA A 145 23.54 -20.50 2.90
CA ALA A 145 24.18 -21.48 3.78
C ALA A 145 25.59 -21.85 3.29
N ALA A 146 25.77 -22.07 1.99
CA ALA A 146 27.07 -22.34 1.39
C ALA A 146 28.05 -21.16 1.57
N PHE A 147 27.57 -19.93 1.32
CA PHE A 147 28.35 -18.72 1.55
C PHE A 147 28.75 -18.55 3.02
N ALA A 148 27.80 -18.71 3.95
CA ALA A 148 28.06 -18.63 5.39
C ALA A 148 29.08 -19.69 5.84
N THR A 149 28.99 -20.90 5.31
CA THR A 149 29.93 -22.00 5.61
C THR A 149 31.33 -21.71 5.09
N ALA A 150 31.47 -21.21 3.86
CA ALA A 150 32.75 -20.79 3.30
C ALA A 150 33.35 -19.61 4.06
N GLY A 151 32.52 -18.61 4.41
CA GLY A 151 32.91 -17.46 5.23
C GLY A 151 33.39 -17.88 6.63
N LEU A 152 32.65 -18.77 7.30
CA LEU A 152 33.06 -19.31 8.61
C LEU A 152 34.38 -20.09 8.51
N TRP A 153 34.57 -20.91 7.48
CA TRP A 153 35.81 -21.63 7.25
C TRP A 153 36.97 -20.67 7.07
N TRP A 154 36.82 -19.60 6.27
CA TRP A 154 37.83 -18.57 6.08
C TRP A 154 38.14 -17.83 7.40
N LEU A 155 37.11 -17.41 8.16
CA LEU A 155 37.27 -16.79 9.46
C LEU A 155 38.04 -17.67 10.44
N ARG A 156 37.75 -18.98 10.49
CA ARG A 156 38.45 -19.93 11.36
C ARG A 156 39.93 -20.09 11.00
N ARG A 157 40.25 -20.15 9.71
CA ARG A 157 41.65 -20.23 9.27
C ARG A 157 42.43 -18.98 9.67
N ARG A 158 41.87 -17.79 9.49
CA ARG A 158 42.52 -16.53 9.83
C ARG A 158 42.58 -16.26 11.34
N SER A 159 41.54 -16.65 12.10
CA SER A 159 41.51 -16.46 13.56
C SER A 159 42.49 -17.40 14.30
N GLY A 160 42.83 -18.55 13.73
CA GLY A 160 43.82 -19.47 14.31
C GLY A 160 45.25 -18.92 14.34
N GLU A 161 45.58 -17.98 13.44
CA GLU A 161 46.90 -17.32 13.38
C GLU A 161 47.05 -16.15 14.38
N ALA A 162 45.92 -15.62 14.90
CA ALA A 162 45.95 -14.54 15.89
C ALA A 162 46.20 -15.11 17.29
N ALA A 163 47.45 -15.18 17.71
CA ALA A 163 47.84 -15.67 19.04
C ALA A 163 47.05 -14.97 20.18
N ALA A 164 46.52 -15.77 21.09
CA ALA A 164 45.73 -15.34 22.24
C ALA A 164 46.58 -14.57 23.25
N THR A 165 47.00 -13.35 22.95
CA THR A 165 47.62 -12.45 23.91
C THR A 165 46.53 -11.85 24.80
N GLY A 166 46.65 -12.07 26.11
CA GLY A 166 45.75 -11.50 27.12
C GLY A 166 45.71 -9.97 26.98
N THR A 167 44.50 -9.41 26.90
CA THR A 167 44.31 -7.95 26.89
C THR A 167 43.98 -7.46 28.28
N ARG A 168 44.68 -6.42 28.74
CA ARG A 168 44.36 -5.79 30.03
C ARG A 168 42.91 -5.29 30.01
N ALA A 169 42.16 -5.54 31.11
CA ALA A 169 40.76 -5.13 31.23
C ALA A 169 40.55 -3.64 30.91
N ARG A 170 41.48 -2.77 31.37
CA ARG A 170 41.47 -1.34 31.09
C ARG A 170 41.43 -1.02 29.59
N ASN A 171 42.23 -1.72 28.79
CA ASN A 171 42.25 -1.47 27.33
C ASN A 171 40.97 -1.94 26.63
N ARG A 172 40.33 -3.02 27.14
CA ARG A 172 39.05 -3.51 26.63
C ARG A 172 37.93 -2.51 26.92
N LEU A 173 37.89 -1.99 28.15
CA LEU A 173 36.92 -0.98 28.57
C LEU A 173 37.12 0.34 27.81
N ALA A 174 38.38 0.74 27.55
CA ALA A 174 38.66 1.93 26.74
C ALA A 174 38.12 1.80 25.30
N VAL A 175 38.34 0.65 24.65
CA VAL A 175 37.79 0.39 23.32
C VAL A 175 36.27 0.38 23.34
N LEU A 176 35.65 -0.25 24.34
CA LEU A 176 34.20 -0.24 24.51
C LEU A 176 33.66 1.18 24.73
N ALA A 177 34.36 2.01 25.53
CA ALA A 177 33.95 3.40 25.74
C ALA A 177 34.02 4.23 24.46
N VAL A 178 35.07 4.06 23.65
CA VAL A 178 35.17 4.71 22.31
C VAL A 178 34.04 4.22 21.39
N TYR A 179 33.80 2.91 21.38
CA TYR A 179 32.71 2.33 20.60
C TYR A 179 31.35 2.90 21.03
N ALA A 180 31.09 2.94 22.34
CA ALA A 180 29.85 3.48 22.89
C ALA A 180 29.68 4.98 22.58
N ALA A 181 30.76 5.76 22.62
CA ALA A 181 30.72 7.17 22.24
C ALA A 181 30.38 7.35 20.74
N VAL A 182 31.02 6.58 19.87
CA VAL A 182 30.70 6.60 18.40
C VAL A 182 29.28 6.13 18.16
N PHE A 183 28.83 5.08 18.86
CA PHE A 183 27.45 4.58 18.78
C PHE A 183 26.44 5.67 19.21
N ALA A 184 26.67 6.33 20.34
CA ALA A 184 25.80 7.38 20.83
C ALA A 184 25.75 8.59 19.87
N LEU A 185 26.91 8.98 19.33
CA LEU A 185 26.98 10.03 18.31
C LEU A 185 26.23 9.63 17.03
N ALA A 186 26.42 8.40 16.55
CA ALA A 186 25.68 7.90 15.39
C ALA A 186 24.17 7.86 15.67
N ALA A 187 23.73 7.39 16.82
CA ALA A 187 22.32 7.35 17.19
C ALA A 187 21.69 8.76 17.30
N ALA A 188 22.45 9.74 17.80
CA ALA A 188 21.96 11.11 17.99
C ALA A 188 21.94 11.95 16.70
N TYR A 189 22.95 11.77 15.83
CA TYR A 189 23.22 12.69 14.73
C TYR A 189 23.12 12.09 13.34
N TRP A 190 22.94 10.77 13.22
CA TRP A 190 22.86 10.10 11.94
C TRP A 190 21.51 9.38 11.76
N PRO A 191 20.39 10.10 11.52
CA PRO A 191 19.23 9.45 10.95
C PRO A 191 19.58 9.07 9.50
N THR A 192 19.38 7.81 9.17
CA THR A 192 19.72 7.19 7.87
C THR A 192 19.01 7.82 6.65
N ASP A 193 18.04 8.70 6.90
CA ASP A 193 17.24 9.42 5.89
C ASP A 193 17.81 10.81 5.51
N ARG A 194 18.92 11.26 6.10
CA ARG A 194 19.50 12.59 5.81
C ARG A 194 20.17 12.70 4.44
N LEU A 195 20.59 11.58 3.86
CA LEU A 195 21.21 11.56 2.55
C LEU A 195 20.14 11.32 1.50
N SER A 196 19.49 12.39 1.05
CA SER A 196 18.58 12.39 -0.07
C SER A 196 19.28 12.99 -1.29
N LEU A 197 19.27 12.27 -2.38
CA LEU A 197 19.66 12.77 -3.69
C LEU A 197 18.39 13.38 -4.30
N ALA A 198 18.21 14.68 -4.14
CA ALA A 198 17.03 15.39 -4.58
C ALA A 198 16.62 15.03 -6.02
N GLY A 199 15.34 14.73 -6.24
CA GLY A 199 14.73 14.61 -7.55
C GLY A 199 14.57 13.20 -8.13
N ASN A 200 15.07 12.14 -7.47
CA ASN A 200 14.84 10.76 -7.92
C ASN A 200 14.63 9.81 -6.75
N ARG A 201 13.41 9.29 -6.62
CA ARG A 201 12.99 8.38 -5.53
C ARG A 201 13.84 7.11 -5.49
N VAL A 202 14.07 6.47 -6.65
CA VAL A 202 14.86 5.23 -6.73
C VAL A 202 16.31 5.48 -6.31
N ALA A 203 16.91 6.61 -6.67
CA ALA A 203 18.25 6.98 -6.22
C ALA A 203 18.30 7.13 -4.68
N ASN A 204 17.27 7.74 -4.07
CA ASN A 204 17.16 7.86 -2.63
C ASN A 204 17.03 6.49 -1.95
N GLU A 205 16.24 5.58 -2.52
CA GLU A 205 16.15 4.20 -2.03
C GLU A 205 17.50 3.47 -2.12
N LEU A 206 18.24 3.64 -3.22
CA LEU A 206 19.56 3.01 -3.39
C LEU A 206 20.60 3.49 -2.37
N VAL A 207 20.53 4.74 -1.90
CA VAL A 207 21.41 5.28 -0.84
C VAL A 207 21.11 4.65 0.52
N GLN A 208 19.87 4.27 0.78
CA GLN A 208 19.47 3.67 2.06
C GLN A 208 20.08 2.26 2.25
N ASN A 209 19.90 1.72 3.45
CA ASN A 209 20.19 0.32 3.79
C ASN A 209 18.88 -0.38 4.16
N GLY A 210 18.61 -1.56 3.60
CA GLY A 210 17.34 -2.24 3.76
C GLY A 210 16.97 -2.55 5.21
N LEU A 211 17.94 -2.96 6.03
CA LEU A 211 17.68 -3.23 7.44
C LEU A 211 17.33 -1.96 8.23
N SER A 212 18.04 -0.85 7.97
CA SER A 212 17.71 0.43 8.63
C SER A 212 16.35 0.97 8.17
N SER A 213 16.02 0.80 6.89
CA SER A 213 14.71 1.17 6.34
C SER A 213 13.59 0.34 6.96
N PHE A 214 13.80 -0.97 7.13
CA PHE A 214 12.86 -1.84 7.84
C PHE A 214 12.65 -1.42 9.30
N MET A 215 13.74 -1.20 10.06
CA MET A 215 13.66 -0.78 11.47
C MET A 215 12.96 0.58 11.60
N ARG A 216 13.20 1.49 10.67
CA ARG A 216 12.48 2.76 10.63
C ARG A 216 10.99 2.56 10.36
N ALA A 217 10.63 1.76 9.37
CA ALA A 217 9.24 1.45 9.08
C ALA A 217 8.51 0.87 10.30
N ALA A 218 9.16 -0.06 11.01
CA ALA A 218 8.63 -0.64 12.24
C ALA A 218 8.42 0.38 13.38
N THR A 219 9.25 1.41 13.46
CA THR A 219 9.18 2.45 14.51
C THR A 219 8.35 3.68 14.12
N THR A 220 8.01 3.82 12.82
CA THR A 220 7.23 4.95 12.30
C THR A 220 5.86 4.50 11.77
N ASN A 221 5.41 3.31 12.13
CA ASN A 221 4.10 2.79 11.74
C ASN A 221 2.96 3.66 12.31
N GLU A 222 3.11 4.08 13.57
CA GLU A 222 2.23 5.03 14.22
C GLU A 222 3.02 6.32 14.49
N ILE A 223 2.83 7.34 13.69
CA ILE A 223 3.48 8.64 13.86
C ILE A 223 2.45 9.70 14.21
N ASP A 224 2.84 10.57 15.13
CA ASP A 224 2.07 11.76 15.45
C ASP A 224 1.97 12.68 14.23
N TYR A 225 0.75 12.98 13.81
CA TYR A 225 0.48 13.80 12.63
C TYR A 225 1.12 15.20 12.76
N TYR A 226 0.87 15.87 13.87
CA TYR A 226 1.28 17.26 14.08
C TYR A 226 2.78 17.47 14.16
N SER A 227 3.51 16.47 14.66
CA SER A 227 4.97 16.50 14.68
C SER A 227 5.57 16.31 13.30
N ASN A 228 4.90 15.55 12.42
CA ASN A 228 5.49 15.08 11.17
C ASN A 228 4.96 15.77 9.92
N TYR A 229 3.71 16.26 9.91
CA TYR A 229 3.12 16.90 8.73
C TYR A 229 2.84 18.39 8.95
N ALA A 230 2.78 19.15 7.85
CA ALA A 230 2.32 20.51 7.86
C ALA A 230 0.89 20.58 8.41
N SER A 231 0.63 21.52 9.30
CA SER A 231 -0.65 21.67 9.99
C SER A 231 -1.01 23.14 10.16
N ALA A 232 -2.30 23.44 10.34
CA ALA A 232 -2.85 24.75 10.57
C ALA A 232 -3.97 24.68 11.62
N ASP A 233 -4.67 25.79 11.86
CA ASP A 233 -5.80 25.81 12.78
C ASP A 233 -6.92 24.86 12.32
N SER A 234 -7.41 24.00 13.21
CA SER A 234 -8.38 22.94 12.89
C SER A 234 -9.72 23.50 12.43
N ARG A 235 -10.19 24.62 13.00
CA ARG A 235 -11.45 25.25 12.62
C ARG A 235 -11.37 25.92 11.25
N GLU A 236 -10.24 26.57 10.96
CA GLU A 236 -9.99 27.14 9.64
C GLU A 236 -9.87 26.05 8.57
N ASN A 237 -9.25 24.89 8.92
CA ASN A 237 -9.18 23.74 8.03
C ASN A 237 -10.57 23.18 7.72
N LEU A 238 -11.37 22.94 8.75
CA LEU A 238 -12.74 22.41 8.57
C LEU A 238 -13.58 23.38 7.73
N ALA A 239 -13.53 24.69 8.01
CA ALA A 239 -14.27 25.71 7.24
C ALA A 239 -13.83 25.74 5.76
N LEU A 240 -12.54 25.59 5.47
CA LEU A 240 -12.04 25.54 4.10
C LEU A 240 -12.51 24.26 3.37
N VAL A 241 -12.49 23.11 4.05
CA VAL A 241 -13.01 21.86 3.49
C VAL A 241 -14.52 21.95 3.24
N GLU A 242 -15.29 22.53 4.16
CA GLU A 242 -16.73 22.78 3.95
C GLU A 242 -16.98 23.66 2.74
N GLN A 243 -16.21 24.75 2.58
CA GLN A 243 -16.31 25.65 1.43
C GLN A 243 -16.04 24.91 0.11
N GLU A 244 -14.99 24.13 0.03
CA GLU A 244 -14.65 23.34 -1.18
C GLU A 244 -15.70 22.28 -1.49
N LEU A 245 -16.19 21.59 -0.47
CA LEU A 245 -17.19 20.53 -0.63
C LEU A 245 -18.60 21.07 -0.96
N ALA A 246 -18.92 22.33 -0.61
CA ALA A 246 -20.19 22.96 -0.95
C ALA A 246 -20.44 22.98 -2.47
N ALA A 247 -19.38 23.03 -3.26
CA ALA A 247 -19.46 22.97 -4.73
C ALA A 247 -20.05 21.66 -5.26
N GLY A 248 -19.85 20.55 -4.56
CA GLY A 248 -20.44 19.24 -4.87
C GLY A 248 -21.89 19.06 -4.42
N GLY A 249 -22.54 20.12 -3.94
CA GLY A 249 -23.92 20.11 -3.45
C GLY A 249 -24.09 19.55 -2.03
N GLY A 250 -25.33 19.42 -1.62
CA GLY A 250 -25.71 19.06 -0.25
C GLY A 250 -25.66 20.25 0.71
N GLU A 251 -26.42 20.14 1.78
CA GLU A 251 -26.46 21.14 2.84
C GLU A 251 -25.74 20.63 4.07
N PHE A 252 -24.80 21.42 4.62
CA PHE A 252 -24.11 21.08 5.86
C PHE A 252 -25.08 21.10 7.04
N THR A 253 -25.27 19.96 7.67
CA THR A 253 -26.10 19.83 8.88
C THR A 253 -25.21 20.07 10.10
N ARG A 254 -25.30 21.24 10.71
CA ARG A 254 -24.57 21.60 11.92
C ARG A 254 -25.18 20.95 13.16
N LEU A 255 -25.20 19.61 13.21
CA LEU A 255 -25.63 18.86 14.38
C LEU A 255 -24.63 18.99 15.55
N THR A 256 -23.36 19.20 15.23
CA THR A 256 -22.28 19.57 16.16
C THR A 256 -21.26 20.39 15.41
N ASP A 257 -20.62 21.35 16.07
CA ASP A 257 -19.69 22.34 15.45
C ASP A 257 -18.38 21.73 14.87
N GLU A 258 -18.26 20.42 14.76
CA GLU A 258 -16.99 19.75 14.46
C GLU A 258 -17.12 18.50 13.59
N ARG A 259 -18.24 18.33 12.86
CA ARG A 259 -18.49 17.21 11.93
C ARG A 259 -18.76 17.73 10.51
N LEU A 260 -18.46 16.89 9.51
CA LEU A 260 -18.58 17.22 8.09
C LEU A 260 -19.89 16.71 7.45
N ASP A 261 -20.95 16.49 8.23
CA ASP A 261 -22.20 15.92 7.73
C ASP A 261 -22.87 16.81 6.70
N ARG A 262 -23.10 16.28 5.50
CA ARG A 262 -23.89 16.90 4.43
C ARG A 262 -25.15 16.10 4.16
N SER A 263 -26.28 16.79 4.04
CA SER A 263 -27.57 16.21 3.65
C SER A 263 -27.85 16.52 2.18
N PHE A 264 -28.19 15.49 1.44
CA PHE A 264 -28.55 15.58 0.03
C PHE A 264 -30.05 15.26 -0.09
N PRO A 265 -30.87 16.18 -0.66
CA PRO A 265 -32.28 15.90 -0.88
C PRO A 265 -32.49 14.87 -2.00
N ALA A 266 -33.69 14.29 -2.06
CA ALA A 266 -34.09 13.46 -3.17
C ALA A 266 -34.05 14.25 -4.50
N ARG A 267 -33.58 13.62 -5.56
CA ARG A 267 -33.51 14.20 -6.90
C ARG A 267 -34.61 13.59 -7.79
N PRO A 268 -35.44 14.41 -8.44
CA PRO A 268 -36.51 13.91 -9.33
C PRO A 268 -35.99 13.17 -10.57
N ASP A 269 -34.77 13.50 -11.02
CA ASP A 269 -34.06 12.91 -12.15
C ASP A 269 -33.19 11.70 -11.77
N GLY A 270 -33.25 11.25 -10.51
CA GLY A 270 -32.51 10.09 -10.02
C GLY A 270 -33.06 8.77 -10.55
N LEU A 271 -32.19 7.76 -10.64
CA LEU A 271 -32.54 6.42 -11.12
C LEU A 271 -33.42 5.62 -10.11
N GLY A 272 -33.56 6.14 -8.89
CA GLY A 272 -34.35 5.49 -7.85
C GLY A 272 -33.63 4.35 -7.13
N ARG A 273 -34.38 3.38 -6.61
CA ARG A 273 -33.89 2.28 -5.78
C ARG A 273 -33.33 1.13 -6.61
N LEU A 274 -32.28 1.34 -7.38
CA LEU A 274 -31.59 0.26 -8.08
C LEU A 274 -30.62 -0.45 -7.13
N ASN A 275 -30.37 -1.73 -7.38
CA ASN A 275 -29.29 -2.47 -6.74
C ASN A 275 -27.94 -1.89 -7.17
N VAL A 276 -26.92 -2.06 -6.35
CA VAL A 276 -25.56 -1.64 -6.65
C VAL A 276 -24.58 -2.79 -6.41
N VAL A 277 -23.73 -3.08 -7.37
CA VAL A 277 -22.63 -4.04 -7.25
C VAL A 277 -21.33 -3.31 -7.59
N LEU A 278 -20.43 -3.19 -6.60
CA LEU A 278 -19.07 -2.72 -6.82
C LEU A 278 -18.15 -3.93 -6.96
N VAL A 279 -17.55 -4.11 -8.12
CA VAL A 279 -16.44 -5.05 -8.34
C VAL A 279 -15.14 -4.28 -8.13
N SER A 280 -14.45 -4.59 -7.03
CA SER A 280 -13.11 -4.10 -6.73
C SER A 280 -12.09 -5.10 -7.26
N SER A 281 -11.51 -4.80 -8.43
CA SER A 281 -10.59 -5.72 -9.13
C SER A 281 -9.17 -5.56 -8.60
N GLU A 282 -8.59 -6.63 -8.06
CA GLU A 282 -7.24 -6.68 -7.48
C GLU A 282 -6.17 -6.22 -8.48
N SER A 283 -5.42 -5.18 -8.14
CA SER A 283 -4.23 -4.68 -8.88
C SER A 283 -4.47 -4.45 -10.39
N PHE A 284 -5.70 -4.15 -10.78
CA PHE A 284 -6.12 -4.07 -12.20
C PHE A 284 -5.81 -2.68 -12.77
N GLY A 285 -4.50 -2.34 -12.92
CA GLY A 285 -4.05 -1.03 -13.37
C GLY A 285 -4.53 -0.65 -14.78
N ALA A 286 -4.74 0.63 -15.03
CA ALA A 286 -5.13 1.17 -16.33
C ALA A 286 -4.13 0.84 -17.44
N GLU A 287 -2.86 0.64 -17.11
CA GLU A 287 -1.77 0.28 -18.04
C GLU A 287 -2.00 -1.02 -18.83
N PHE A 288 -2.94 -1.85 -18.42
CA PHE A 288 -3.28 -3.10 -19.10
C PHE A 288 -4.33 -2.94 -20.21
N SER A 289 -5.14 -1.88 -20.14
CA SER A 289 -6.26 -1.66 -21.04
C SER A 289 -5.85 -0.86 -22.29
N ARG A 290 -6.36 -1.28 -23.46
CA ARG A 290 -6.18 -0.54 -24.71
C ARG A 290 -6.86 0.82 -24.69
N LEU A 291 -7.92 1.00 -23.92
CA LEU A 291 -8.58 2.29 -23.77
C LEU A 291 -7.66 3.35 -23.11
N TYR A 292 -6.63 2.90 -22.38
CA TYR A 292 -5.62 3.74 -21.75
C TYR A 292 -4.27 3.72 -22.48
N GLY A 293 -4.25 3.19 -23.73
CA GLY A 293 -3.06 3.21 -24.59
C GLY A 293 -2.15 1.99 -24.50
N SER A 294 -2.57 0.91 -23.83
CA SER A 294 -1.81 -0.34 -23.83
C SER A 294 -1.67 -0.91 -25.25
N ALA A 295 -0.45 -1.28 -25.63
CA ALA A 295 -0.22 -2.00 -26.89
C ALA A 295 -0.67 -3.47 -26.84
N ARG A 296 -0.82 -4.02 -25.61
CA ARG A 296 -1.21 -5.42 -25.37
C ARG A 296 -2.72 -5.53 -25.20
N ASP A 297 -3.28 -6.64 -25.66
CA ASP A 297 -4.71 -6.95 -25.53
C ASP A 297 -4.95 -7.80 -24.27
N LEU A 298 -4.78 -7.20 -23.10
CA LEU A 298 -4.89 -7.93 -21.84
C LEU A 298 -6.29 -7.86 -21.22
N THR A 299 -7.08 -6.81 -21.56
CA THR A 299 -8.38 -6.55 -20.95
C THR A 299 -9.52 -6.36 -21.97
N PRO A 300 -9.70 -7.28 -22.95
CA PRO A 300 -10.69 -7.09 -24.00
C PRO A 300 -12.14 -7.10 -23.50
N ASN A 301 -12.43 -7.81 -22.38
CA ASN A 301 -13.78 -7.81 -21.81
C ASN A 301 -14.09 -6.48 -21.13
N PHE A 302 -13.18 -6.00 -20.27
CA PHE A 302 -13.31 -4.67 -19.67
C PHE A 302 -13.45 -3.59 -20.75
N ASP A 303 -12.57 -3.59 -21.77
CA ASP A 303 -12.59 -2.62 -22.86
C ASP A 303 -13.90 -2.65 -23.66
N ALA A 304 -14.53 -3.82 -23.81
CA ALA A 304 -15.83 -3.95 -24.47
C ALA A 304 -16.95 -3.38 -23.61
N PHE A 305 -17.05 -3.77 -22.34
CA PHE A 305 -18.09 -3.27 -21.43
C PHE A 305 -17.93 -1.77 -21.13
N ALA A 306 -16.73 -1.26 -21.05
CA ALA A 306 -16.48 0.17 -20.83
C ALA A 306 -17.05 1.05 -21.97
N ARG A 307 -17.06 0.54 -23.22
CA ARG A 307 -17.71 1.23 -24.35
C ARG A 307 -19.23 1.25 -24.25
N GLU A 308 -19.82 0.36 -23.46
CA GLU A 308 -21.25 0.28 -23.18
C GLU A 308 -21.63 0.93 -21.84
N SER A 309 -20.74 1.72 -21.24
CA SER A 309 -20.84 2.24 -19.88
C SER A 309 -20.60 3.75 -19.80
N LEU A 310 -20.82 4.34 -18.63
CA LEU A 310 -20.11 5.55 -18.25
C LEU A 310 -18.67 5.14 -17.97
N TRP A 311 -17.74 5.59 -18.81
CA TRP A 311 -16.31 5.33 -18.65
C TRP A 311 -15.57 6.58 -18.19
N PHE A 312 -14.78 6.43 -17.11
CA PHE A 312 -14.03 7.52 -16.49
C PHE A 312 -12.52 7.31 -16.73
N PRO A 313 -11.92 7.87 -17.79
CA PRO A 313 -10.54 7.64 -18.16
C PRO A 313 -9.52 8.30 -17.22
N HIS A 314 -9.92 9.27 -16.44
CA HIS A 314 -9.05 10.03 -15.52
C HIS A 314 -9.34 9.69 -14.07
N THR A 315 -9.39 8.39 -13.79
CA THR A 315 -9.60 7.88 -12.42
C THR A 315 -8.29 7.41 -11.82
N TYR A 316 -8.08 7.77 -10.55
CA TYR A 316 -6.87 7.46 -9.82
C TYR A 316 -7.19 6.74 -8.51
N ALA A 317 -6.35 5.76 -8.17
CA ALA A 317 -6.36 5.14 -6.85
C ALA A 317 -5.83 6.12 -5.80
N SER A 318 -6.39 6.06 -4.60
CA SER A 318 -5.94 6.90 -3.48
C SER A 318 -4.65 6.38 -2.82
N GLY A 319 -4.29 5.13 -3.09
CA GLY A 319 -3.09 4.49 -2.56
C GLY A 319 -2.62 3.34 -3.44
N THR A 320 -1.71 2.55 -2.90
CA THR A 320 -0.98 1.52 -3.64
C THR A 320 -1.23 0.10 -3.10
N ARG A 321 -2.25 -0.07 -2.28
CA ARG A 321 -2.62 -1.34 -1.63
C ARG A 321 -4.13 -1.47 -1.52
N THR A 322 -4.60 -2.72 -1.50
CA THR A 322 -6.01 -3.10 -1.40
C THR A 322 -6.75 -2.36 -0.27
N VAL A 323 -6.18 -2.32 0.94
CA VAL A 323 -6.80 -1.62 2.08
C VAL A 323 -6.99 -0.12 1.85
N ARG A 324 -6.16 0.52 1.01
CA ARG A 324 -6.28 1.93 0.66
C ARG A 324 -7.39 2.16 -0.37
N GLY A 325 -7.49 1.28 -1.35
CA GLY A 325 -8.59 1.30 -2.31
C GLY A 325 -9.93 1.05 -1.64
N LEU A 326 -10.02 0.02 -0.80
CA LEU A 326 -11.23 -0.29 -0.04
C LEU A 326 -11.62 0.85 0.92
N GLU A 327 -10.66 1.42 1.68
CA GLU A 327 -10.87 2.61 2.50
C GLU A 327 -11.51 3.74 1.70
N ALA A 328 -10.94 4.04 0.54
CA ALA A 328 -11.39 5.14 -0.31
C ALA A 328 -12.80 4.89 -0.87
N PHE A 329 -13.07 3.69 -1.39
CA PHE A 329 -14.41 3.34 -1.90
C PHE A 329 -15.49 3.43 -0.84
N VAL A 330 -15.22 2.84 0.34
CA VAL A 330 -16.30 2.67 1.32
C VAL A 330 -16.44 3.83 2.27
N SER A 331 -15.34 4.50 2.63
CA SER A 331 -15.39 5.61 3.59
C SER A 331 -15.34 6.98 2.93
N SER A 332 -15.03 7.06 1.63
CA SER A 332 -14.97 8.34 0.90
C SER A 332 -14.17 9.41 1.65
N ILE A 333 -13.01 9.03 2.20
CA ILE A 333 -12.10 9.86 3.00
C ILE A 333 -10.72 9.95 2.31
N PRO A 334 -10.05 11.11 2.31
CA PRO A 334 -8.65 11.19 1.86
C PRO A 334 -7.76 10.23 2.64
N PRO A 335 -6.77 9.59 2.01
CA PRO A 335 -5.92 8.61 2.68
C PRO A 335 -5.12 9.28 3.82
N ILE A 336 -5.43 8.95 5.05
CA ILE A 336 -4.68 9.42 6.23
C ILE A 336 -3.25 8.87 6.14
N PRO A 337 -2.20 9.69 6.36
CA PRO A 337 -0.82 9.21 6.25
C PRO A 337 -0.55 7.94 7.05
N THR A 338 0.38 7.11 6.60
CA THR A 338 0.85 5.83 7.18
C THR A 338 -0.13 4.68 6.98
N VAL A 339 -0.85 4.23 8.01
CA VAL A 339 -1.69 3.03 7.99
C VAL A 339 -3.12 3.37 7.56
N SER A 340 -3.74 2.50 6.76
CA SER A 340 -5.16 2.59 6.38
C SER A 340 -6.07 2.51 7.61
N ILE A 341 -7.23 3.20 7.55
CA ILE A 341 -8.24 3.14 8.63
C ILE A 341 -8.74 1.71 8.87
N LEU A 342 -8.75 0.83 7.87
CA LEU A 342 -9.12 -0.57 8.04
C LEU A 342 -8.25 -1.28 9.08
N ARG A 343 -7.02 -0.85 9.25
CA ARG A 343 -6.03 -1.46 10.15
C ARG A 343 -5.73 -0.63 11.40
N ARG A 344 -6.32 0.57 11.52
CA ARG A 344 -6.17 1.39 12.73
C ARG A 344 -7.04 0.86 13.85
N PRO A 345 -6.63 1.05 15.12
CA PRO A 345 -7.54 0.84 16.25
C PRO A 345 -8.77 1.75 16.13
N HIS A 346 -9.88 1.32 16.75
CA HIS A 346 -11.13 2.10 16.82
C HIS A 346 -11.72 2.45 15.44
N ASN A 347 -11.69 1.48 14.53
CA ASN A 347 -12.22 1.63 13.17
C ASN A 347 -13.65 1.07 12.99
N GLU A 348 -14.32 0.77 14.07
CA GLU A 348 -15.75 0.44 14.14
C GLU A 348 -16.63 1.68 14.19
N ASN A 349 -17.83 1.57 13.64
CA ASN A 349 -18.81 2.65 13.54
C ASN A 349 -18.33 3.86 12.71
N VAL A 350 -17.41 3.64 11.79
CA VAL A 350 -16.94 4.66 10.85
C VAL A 350 -18.02 4.91 9.78
N ALA A 351 -18.14 6.14 9.31
CA ALA A 351 -19.04 6.45 8.21
C ALA A 351 -18.62 5.72 6.94
N THR A 352 -19.50 4.88 6.41
CA THR A 352 -19.25 4.09 5.20
C THR A 352 -20.41 4.19 4.21
N TRP A 353 -20.12 3.90 2.95
CA TRP A 353 -21.15 3.73 1.93
C TRP A 353 -22.17 2.65 2.30
N GLY A 354 -21.69 1.54 2.93
CA GLY A 354 -22.59 0.51 3.46
C GLY A 354 -23.54 1.02 4.51
N ALA A 355 -23.07 1.84 5.45
CA ALA A 355 -23.93 2.44 6.47
C ALA A 355 -24.98 3.38 5.85
N VAL A 356 -24.61 4.17 4.83
CA VAL A 356 -25.57 5.01 4.09
C VAL A 356 -26.61 4.15 3.36
N MET A 357 -26.18 3.14 2.59
CA MET A 357 -27.10 2.25 1.88
C MET A 357 -28.00 1.46 2.84
N GLY A 358 -27.46 0.99 3.95
CA GLY A 358 -28.23 0.33 5.00
C GLY A 358 -29.32 1.24 5.60
N SER A 359 -29.03 2.52 5.82
CA SER A 359 -30.01 3.51 6.28
C SER A 359 -31.12 3.77 5.25
N LEU A 360 -30.83 3.56 3.97
CA LEU A 360 -31.81 3.61 2.88
C LEU A 360 -32.59 2.30 2.69
N GLY A 361 -32.34 1.28 3.54
CA GLY A 361 -33.05 -0.01 3.52
C GLY A 361 -32.47 -1.05 2.58
N TYR A 362 -31.24 -0.89 2.11
CA TYR A 362 -30.51 -1.90 1.34
C TYR A 362 -29.96 -3.00 2.23
N GLN A 363 -29.89 -4.21 1.72
CA GLN A 363 -29.02 -5.25 2.26
C GLN A 363 -27.60 -5.01 1.76
N THR A 364 -26.66 -4.89 2.68
CA THR A 364 -25.27 -4.53 2.35
C THR A 364 -24.32 -5.67 2.65
N SER A 365 -23.43 -6.02 1.71
CA SER A 365 -22.52 -7.15 1.84
C SER A 365 -21.13 -6.88 1.26
N PHE A 366 -20.15 -7.51 1.87
CA PHE A 366 -18.76 -7.58 1.39
C PHE A 366 -18.43 -9.04 1.08
N LEU A 367 -18.27 -9.33 -0.23
CA LEU A 367 -17.92 -10.64 -0.74
C LEU A 367 -16.44 -10.63 -1.14
N TYR A 368 -15.67 -11.52 -0.56
CA TYR A 368 -14.23 -11.58 -0.77
C TYR A 368 -13.77 -12.99 -1.14
N GLY A 369 -13.04 -13.13 -2.24
CA GLY A 369 -12.47 -14.42 -2.66
C GLY A 369 -11.43 -14.97 -1.70
N GLY A 370 -10.80 -14.12 -0.90
CA GLY A 370 -9.77 -14.46 0.07
C GLY A 370 -10.26 -14.59 1.51
N TYR A 371 -9.32 -14.76 2.41
CA TYR A 371 -9.57 -14.86 3.85
C TYR A 371 -9.66 -13.46 4.47
N GLY A 372 -10.83 -13.05 4.89
CA GLY A 372 -11.10 -11.69 5.34
C GLY A 372 -10.48 -11.27 6.67
N TYR A 373 -9.81 -12.18 7.40
CA TYR A 373 -8.96 -11.77 8.52
C TYR A 373 -7.68 -11.04 8.03
N PHE A 374 -7.27 -11.28 6.77
CA PHE A 374 -6.18 -10.56 6.16
C PHE A 374 -6.51 -9.07 6.10
N ASP A 375 -5.53 -8.21 6.47
CA ASP A 375 -5.69 -6.75 6.49
C ASP A 375 -6.91 -6.26 7.29
N ASN A 376 -7.41 -7.07 8.25
CA ASN A 376 -8.51 -6.74 9.16
C ASN A 376 -9.87 -6.51 8.47
N MET A 377 -10.06 -7.02 7.24
CA MET A 377 -11.24 -6.72 6.41
C MET A 377 -12.53 -7.17 7.07
N ASN A 378 -12.61 -8.44 7.55
CA ASN A 378 -13.83 -8.94 8.20
C ASN A 378 -14.25 -8.11 9.40
N TYR A 379 -13.30 -7.70 10.23
CA TYR A 379 -13.59 -6.87 11.39
C TYR A 379 -14.11 -5.49 10.96
N PHE A 380 -13.39 -4.83 10.05
CA PHE A 380 -13.77 -3.52 9.58
C PHE A 380 -15.16 -3.52 8.92
N PHE A 381 -15.36 -4.34 7.89
CA PHE A 381 -16.62 -4.36 7.16
C PHE A 381 -17.80 -4.81 8.06
N GLY A 382 -17.61 -5.84 8.89
CA GLY A 382 -18.64 -6.36 9.78
C GLY A 382 -19.10 -5.34 10.84
N ASN A 383 -18.19 -4.46 11.31
CA ASN A 383 -18.54 -3.41 12.28
C ASN A 383 -18.95 -2.07 11.62
N ASN A 384 -19.01 -2.01 10.29
CA ASN A 384 -19.31 -0.80 9.53
C ASN A 384 -20.42 -0.98 8.50
N GLY A 385 -21.39 -1.87 8.80
CA GLY A 385 -22.66 -1.97 8.09
C GLY A 385 -22.71 -2.98 6.95
N PHE A 386 -21.80 -3.99 6.92
CA PHE A 386 -21.79 -5.03 5.90
C PHE A 386 -21.94 -6.43 6.48
N GLU A 387 -22.70 -7.28 5.79
CA GLU A 387 -22.65 -8.73 5.95
C GLU A 387 -21.36 -9.25 5.32
N ILE A 388 -20.65 -10.16 5.97
CA ILE A 388 -19.38 -10.70 5.50
C ILE A 388 -19.59 -12.07 4.84
N VAL A 389 -19.09 -12.19 3.61
CA VAL A 389 -19.00 -13.44 2.87
C VAL A 389 -17.58 -13.55 2.34
N ASP A 390 -16.75 -14.33 3.00
CA ASP A 390 -15.35 -14.53 2.60
C ASP A 390 -15.08 -15.97 2.13
N ARG A 391 -13.81 -16.29 1.88
CA ARG A 391 -13.38 -17.62 1.45
C ARG A 391 -13.99 -18.75 2.31
N THR A 392 -14.17 -18.55 3.60
CA THR A 392 -14.67 -19.57 4.51
C THR A 392 -16.16 -19.91 4.29
N SER A 393 -16.89 -19.03 3.62
CA SER A 393 -18.31 -19.19 3.28
C SER A 393 -18.54 -19.75 1.87
N ILE A 394 -17.50 -19.87 1.04
CA ILE A 394 -17.57 -20.38 -0.33
C ILE A 394 -17.37 -21.88 -0.33
N GLU A 395 -18.46 -22.65 -0.52
CA GLU A 395 -18.43 -24.11 -0.45
C GLU A 395 -17.98 -24.76 -1.77
N LYS A 396 -18.43 -24.22 -2.91
CA LYS A 396 -18.12 -24.76 -4.24
C LYS A 396 -16.85 -24.11 -4.77
N VAL A 397 -15.74 -24.79 -4.67
CA VAL A 397 -14.42 -24.32 -5.08
C VAL A 397 -13.85 -25.26 -6.11
N HIS A 398 -13.55 -24.76 -7.30
CA HIS A 398 -12.88 -25.50 -8.37
C HIS A 398 -11.38 -25.25 -8.36
N PHE A 399 -10.98 -24.03 -7.97
CA PHE A 399 -9.58 -23.66 -7.87
C PHE A 399 -9.35 -22.66 -6.73
N GLU A 400 -8.28 -22.87 -5.98
CA GLU A 400 -7.80 -21.92 -4.98
C GLU A 400 -6.27 -21.89 -4.93
N ASN A 401 -5.74 -20.79 -4.44
CA ASN A 401 -4.34 -20.62 -4.09
C ASN A 401 -4.19 -20.08 -2.67
N ILE A 402 -3.00 -19.63 -2.27
CA ILE A 402 -2.74 -19.12 -0.92
C ILE A 402 -3.61 -17.90 -0.58
N TRP A 403 -4.06 -17.12 -1.56
CA TRP A 403 -4.87 -15.90 -1.37
C TRP A 403 -6.36 -16.17 -1.31
N GLY A 404 -6.82 -17.31 -1.82
CA GLY A 404 -8.22 -17.68 -1.82
C GLY A 404 -8.68 -18.36 -3.10
N VAL A 405 -9.98 -18.30 -3.37
CA VAL A 405 -10.61 -18.91 -4.54
C VAL A 405 -10.33 -18.12 -5.81
N SER A 406 -10.48 -18.79 -6.96
CA SER A 406 -10.42 -18.14 -8.26
C SER A 406 -11.52 -17.08 -8.42
N ASP A 407 -11.27 -16.08 -9.26
CA ASP A 407 -12.28 -15.04 -9.54
C ASP A 407 -13.55 -15.65 -10.15
N GLU A 408 -13.46 -16.75 -10.94
CA GLU A 408 -14.63 -17.47 -11.43
C GLU A 408 -15.46 -18.04 -10.30
N ASP A 409 -14.84 -18.73 -9.32
CA ASP A 409 -15.54 -19.31 -8.16
C ASP A 409 -16.18 -18.21 -7.29
N LEU A 410 -15.46 -17.10 -7.08
CA LEU A 410 -16.00 -15.94 -6.38
C LEU A 410 -17.22 -15.36 -7.08
N PHE A 411 -17.15 -15.16 -8.40
CA PHE A 411 -18.25 -14.60 -9.15
C PHE A 411 -19.45 -15.54 -9.23
N ASP A 412 -19.25 -16.85 -9.40
CA ASP A 412 -20.32 -17.83 -9.36
C ASP A 412 -21.03 -17.83 -8.00
N HIS A 413 -20.27 -17.80 -6.90
CA HIS A 413 -20.83 -17.65 -5.55
C HIS A 413 -21.55 -16.32 -5.35
N SER A 414 -21.01 -15.23 -5.94
CA SER A 414 -21.63 -13.91 -5.87
C SER A 414 -22.98 -13.88 -6.58
N LEU A 415 -23.11 -14.49 -7.74
CA LEU A 415 -24.40 -14.61 -8.44
C LEU A 415 -25.44 -15.35 -7.58
N GLU A 416 -25.06 -16.50 -6.98
CA GLU A 416 -25.94 -17.24 -6.06
C GLU A 416 -26.33 -16.41 -4.82
N TYR A 417 -25.39 -15.61 -4.28
CA TYR A 417 -25.66 -14.73 -3.14
C TYR A 417 -26.64 -13.62 -3.53
N LEU A 418 -26.42 -12.97 -4.67
CA LEU A 418 -27.28 -11.87 -5.15
C LEU A 418 -28.70 -12.37 -5.50
N ASP A 419 -28.85 -13.60 -5.99
CA ASP A 419 -30.17 -14.23 -6.19
C ASP A 419 -30.92 -14.36 -4.85
N ARG A 420 -30.25 -14.81 -3.80
CA ARG A 420 -30.86 -14.90 -2.45
C ARG A 420 -31.24 -13.52 -1.90
N ALA A 421 -30.36 -12.51 -2.09
CA ALA A 421 -30.62 -11.15 -1.67
C ALA A 421 -31.84 -10.57 -2.40
N HIS A 422 -31.94 -10.78 -3.71
CA HIS A 422 -33.07 -10.36 -4.51
C HIS A 422 -34.38 -11.06 -4.06
N ALA A 423 -34.33 -12.36 -3.80
CA ALA A 423 -35.48 -13.12 -3.35
C ALA A 423 -36.00 -12.66 -1.97
N ALA A 424 -35.17 -12.01 -1.15
CA ALA A 424 -35.58 -11.38 0.10
C ALA A 424 -36.41 -10.09 -0.09
N GLY A 425 -36.57 -9.62 -1.32
CA GLY A 425 -37.40 -8.47 -1.69
C GLY A 425 -36.85 -7.11 -1.25
N LYS A 426 -35.56 -7.01 -0.97
CA LYS A 426 -34.88 -5.76 -0.64
C LYS A 426 -33.86 -5.42 -1.72
N PRO A 427 -33.62 -4.14 -2.03
CA PRO A 427 -32.49 -3.77 -2.87
C PRO A 427 -31.19 -4.12 -2.14
N PHE A 428 -30.15 -4.48 -2.90
CA PHE A 428 -28.85 -4.84 -2.34
C PHE A 428 -27.74 -3.87 -2.78
N PHE A 429 -26.76 -3.71 -1.91
CA PHE A 429 -25.46 -3.12 -2.19
C PHE A 429 -24.39 -4.13 -1.83
N SER A 430 -23.65 -4.62 -2.82
CA SER A 430 -22.62 -5.64 -2.62
C SER A 430 -21.29 -5.17 -3.17
N ILE A 431 -20.23 -5.33 -2.38
CA ILE A 431 -18.84 -5.15 -2.82
C ILE A 431 -18.26 -6.54 -3.06
N ILE A 432 -17.71 -6.78 -4.24
CA ILE A 432 -17.04 -8.03 -4.61
C ILE A 432 -15.56 -7.71 -4.81
N MET A 433 -14.70 -8.24 -3.93
CA MET A 433 -13.25 -8.06 -3.99
C MET A 433 -12.59 -9.31 -4.57
N THR A 434 -11.90 -9.17 -5.72
CA THR A 434 -11.24 -10.28 -6.41
C THR A 434 -9.84 -10.56 -5.87
N THR A 435 -9.23 -11.69 -6.27
CA THR A 435 -7.92 -12.14 -5.78
C THR A 435 -6.96 -12.62 -6.87
N SER A 436 -7.45 -13.06 -8.04
CA SER A 436 -6.66 -13.84 -8.98
C SER A 436 -5.55 -13.07 -9.69
N ASN A 437 -5.61 -11.74 -9.73
CA ASN A 437 -4.53 -10.90 -10.25
C ASN A 437 -3.44 -10.60 -9.21
N HIS A 438 -3.46 -11.29 -8.06
CA HIS A 438 -2.37 -11.27 -7.10
C HIS A 438 -1.32 -12.35 -7.45
N LYS A 439 -0.06 -12.15 -7.05
CA LYS A 439 0.97 -13.21 -7.13
C LYS A 439 0.51 -14.45 -6.35
N PRO A 440 0.83 -15.64 -6.78
CA PRO A 440 1.70 -16.05 -7.90
C PRO A 440 1.02 -16.09 -9.28
N PHE A 441 -0.09 -15.37 -9.49
CA PHE A 441 -0.84 -15.31 -10.76
C PHE A 441 -1.31 -16.68 -11.25
N THR A 442 -1.77 -17.50 -10.32
CA THR A 442 -2.29 -18.84 -10.61
C THR A 442 -3.81 -18.82 -10.74
N PHE A 443 -4.33 -19.62 -11.67
CA PHE A 443 -5.74 -19.71 -12.01
C PHE A 443 -6.06 -21.10 -12.59
N PRO A 444 -7.32 -21.48 -12.84
CA PRO A 444 -7.67 -22.78 -13.42
C PRO A 444 -6.95 -23.03 -14.76
N GLU A 445 -6.60 -24.30 -15.03
CA GLU A 445 -6.02 -24.72 -16.31
C GLU A 445 -7.08 -24.94 -17.41
N GLY A 446 -6.64 -25.06 -18.66
CA GLY A 446 -7.52 -25.40 -19.79
C GLY A 446 -8.28 -24.19 -20.36
N LEU A 447 -7.80 -22.98 -20.10
CA LEU A 447 -8.43 -21.72 -20.54
C LEU A 447 -7.79 -21.14 -21.82
N GLU A 448 -6.85 -21.85 -22.46
CA GLU A 448 -6.14 -21.41 -23.68
C GLU A 448 -7.10 -21.14 -24.84
N LYS A 449 -8.22 -21.87 -24.91
CA LYS A 449 -9.27 -21.64 -25.91
C LYS A 449 -9.94 -20.25 -25.81
N TYR A 450 -9.81 -19.58 -24.66
CA TYR A 450 -10.27 -18.22 -24.43
C TYR A 450 -9.16 -17.18 -24.59
N GLY A 451 -7.99 -17.59 -25.09
CA GLY A 451 -6.82 -16.73 -25.28
C GLY A 451 -6.11 -16.38 -23.97
N ILE A 452 -6.32 -17.18 -22.92
CA ILE A 452 -5.62 -17.05 -21.64
C ILE A 452 -4.40 -17.96 -21.73
N PRO A 453 -3.17 -17.43 -21.55
CA PRO A 453 -1.97 -18.26 -21.57
C PRO A 453 -1.97 -19.25 -20.39
N PRO A 454 -1.27 -20.40 -20.50
CA PRO A 454 -1.15 -21.33 -19.40
C PRO A 454 -0.49 -20.68 -18.17
N GLN A 455 -0.65 -21.30 -17.02
CA GLN A 455 0.01 -20.87 -15.78
C GLN A 455 1.53 -20.68 -15.99
N GLY A 456 2.12 -19.73 -15.26
CA GLY A 456 3.52 -19.33 -15.44
C GLY A 456 3.74 -18.15 -16.39
N GLY A 457 2.67 -17.61 -17.02
CA GLY A 457 2.72 -16.40 -17.85
C GLY A 457 2.85 -15.09 -17.04
N GLY A 458 3.03 -15.18 -15.72
CA GLY A 458 3.21 -14.05 -14.82
C GLY A 458 1.98 -13.13 -14.79
N ARG A 459 2.19 -11.86 -14.43
CA ARG A 459 1.14 -10.85 -14.30
C ARG A 459 0.25 -10.71 -15.56
N ALA A 460 0.83 -10.82 -16.75
CA ALA A 460 0.04 -10.69 -17.99
C ALA A 460 -1.01 -11.80 -18.11
N ALA A 461 -0.69 -13.03 -17.69
CA ALA A 461 -1.65 -14.13 -17.66
C ALA A 461 -2.72 -13.92 -16.57
N GLY A 462 -2.31 -13.47 -15.38
CA GLY A 462 -3.22 -13.15 -14.27
C GLY A 462 -4.24 -12.06 -14.65
N VAL A 463 -3.78 -10.96 -15.24
CA VAL A 463 -4.66 -9.88 -15.74
C VAL A 463 -5.63 -10.40 -16.80
N ARG A 464 -5.13 -11.20 -17.75
CA ARG A 464 -5.96 -11.77 -18.80
C ARG A 464 -7.05 -12.69 -18.26
N TYR A 465 -6.70 -13.47 -17.23
CA TYR A 465 -7.65 -14.31 -16.51
C TYR A 465 -8.67 -13.50 -15.72
N ALA A 466 -8.24 -12.50 -14.96
CA ALA A 466 -9.14 -11.64 -14.19
C ALA A 466 -10.15 -10.90 -15.11
N ASP A 467 -9.69 -10.40 -16.27
CA ASP A 467 -10.55 -9.81 -17.29
C ASP A 467 -11.57 -10.81 -17.87
N PHE A 468 -11.13 -12.05 -18.10
CA PHE A 468 -12.02 -13.11 -18.57
C PHE A 468 -13.12 -13.43 -17.55
N ALA A 469 -12.74 -13.63 -16.27
CA ALA A 469 -13.67 -13.92 -15.20
C ALA A 469 -14.68 -12.78 -15.00
N LEU A 470 -14.21 -11.53 -15.00
CA LEU A 470 -15.07 -10.33 -14.96
C LEU A 470 -16.05 -10.30 -16.12
N GLY A 471 -15.57 -10.53 -17.34
CA GLY A 471 -16.41 -10.54 -18.53
C GLY A 471 -17.45 -11.67 -18.52
N ARG A 472 -17.08 -12.85 -17.98
CA ARG A 472 -18.01 -13.94 -17.77
C ARG A 472 -19.08 -13.54 -16.74
N PHE A 473 -18.69 -13.03 -15.58
CA PHE A 473 -19.62 -12.55 -14.55
C PHE A 473 -20.67 -11.58 -15.09
N LEU A 474 -20.25 -10.55 -15.82
CA LEU A 474 -21.19 -9.54 -16.36
C LEU A 474 -22.10 -10.13 -17.42
N ARG A 475 -21.64 -11.12 -18.21
CA ARG A 475 -22.52 -11.82 -19.19
C ARG A 475 -23.51 -12.74 -18.50
N ASP A 476 -23.08 -13.53 -17.52
CA ASP A 476 -23.91 -14.48 -16.79
C ASP A 476 -24.98 -13.73 -15.97
N ALA A 477 -24.61 -12.60 -15.35
CA ALA A 477 -25.54 -11.72 -14.65
C ALA A 477 -26.74 -11.30 -15.50
N LYS A 478 -26.59 -11.16 -16.83
CA LYS A 478 -27.70 -10.79 -17.74
C LYS A 478 -28.89 -11.77 -17.71
N SER A 479 -28.69 -13.00 -17.28
CA SER A 479 -29.74 -14.02 -17.14
C SER A 479 -30.51 -13.96 -15.81
N HIS A 480 -30.05 -13.14 -14.85
CA HIS A 480 -30.66 -13.05 -13.52
C HIS A 480 -31.73 -11.96 -13.45
N PRO A 481 -32.80 -12.17 -12.67
CA PRO A 481 -33.98 -11.29 -12.65
C PRO A 481 -33.70 -9.88 -12.13
N TRP A 482 -32.61 -9.70 -11.38
CA TRP A 482 -32.21 -8.42 -10.81
C TRP A 482 -31.26 -7.60 -11.71
N PHE A 483 -30.79 -8.17 -12.83
CA PHE A 483 -29.77 -7.54 -13.69
C PHE A 483 -30.21 -6.16 -14.20
N ASP A 484 -31.43 -6.10 -14.74
CA ASP A 484 -31.99 -4.88 -15.33
C ASP A 484 -32.13 -3.72 -14.34
N ASP A 485 -32.27 -4.03 -13.06
CA ASP A 485 -32.43 -3.05 -11.99
C ASP A 485 -31.15 -2.93 -11.14
N THR A 486 -29.99 -3.14 -11.77
CA THR A 486 -28.67 -3.10 -11.09
C THR A 486 -27.70 -2.14 -11.77
N ILE A 487 -26.98 -1.36 -10.96
CA ILE A 487 -25.81 -0.59 -11.35
C ILE A 487 -24.57 -1.40 -11.00
N PHE A 488 -23.76 -1.74 -11.99
CA PHE A 488 -22.45 -2.36 -11.79
C PHE A 488 -21.38 -1.28 -11.88
N VAL A 489 -20.60 -1.14 -10.82
CA VAL A 489 -19.39 -0.31 -10.77
C VAL A 489 -18.21 -1.26 -10.83
N VAL A 490 -17.35 -1.12 -11.81
CA VAL A 490 -16.11 -1.90 -11.93
C VAL A 490 -14.94 -0.96 -11.84
N ALA A 491 -14.10 -1.15 -10.85
CA ALA A 491 -12.89 -0.36 -10.64
C ALA A 491 -11.78 -1.22 -10.04
N ALA A 492 -10.52 -0.82 -10.25
CA ALA A 492 -9.42 -1.44 -9.53
C ALA A 492 -9.29 -0.87 -8.11
N ASP A 493 -8.81 -1.69 -7.19
CA ASP A 493 -8.43 -1.26 -5.84
C ASP A 493 -7.16 -0.39 -5.84
N HIS A 494 -6.18 -0.72 -6.68
CA HIS A 494 -4.99 0.08 -6.96
C HIS A 494 -4.36 -0.32 -8.30
N GLY A 495 -3.32 0.42 -8.73
CA GLY A 495 -2.53 0.07 -9.90
C GLY A 495 -1.68 -1.18 -9.67
N ALA A 496 -1.14 -1.75 -10.75
CA ALA A 496 -0.42 -3.03 -10.69
C ALA A 496 0.82 -3.02 -9.78
N ARG A 497 1.57 -1.95 -9.79
CA ARG A 497 2.72 -1.69 -8.90
C ARG A 497 3.15 -0.22 -9.02
N VAL A 498 3.88 0.28 -8.03
CA VAL A 498 4.47 1.61 -8.09
C VAL A 498 5.85 1.55 -8.72
N TYR A 499 6.08 2.36 -9.72
CA TYR A 499 7.40 2.53 -10.36
C TYR A 499 7.57 3.98 -10.82
N GLY A 500 8.82 4.43 -10.93
CA GLY A 500 9.15 5.80 -11.36
C GLY A 500 10.08 6.53 -10.39
N ALA A 501 10.61 7.65 -10.85
CA ALA A 501 11.58 8.46 -10.11
C ALA A 501 10.94 9.40 -9.09
N GLU A 502 9.67 9.70 -9.24
CA GLU A 502 8.90 10.69 -8.49
C GLU A 502 8.48 10.16 -7.12
N GLN A 503 8.21 11.04 -6.17
CA GLN A 503 7.70 10.68 -4.85
C GLN A 503 6.35 9.98 -4.95
N ILE A 504 5.45 10.52 -5.79
CA ILE A 504 4.15 9.93 -6.11
C ILE A 504 4.02 9.90 -7.64
N PRO A 505 4.33 8.77 -8.29
CA PRO A 505 4.27 8.65 -9.75
C PRO A 505 2.82 8.42 -10.22
N LEU A 506 2.09 9.50 -10.56
CA LEU A 506 0.65 9.49 -10.90
C LEU A 506 0.27 8.43 -11.91
N LYS A 507 1.10 8.18 -12.92
CA LYS A 507 0.80 7.18 -13.96
C LYS A 507 0.55 5.79 -13.39
N THR A 508 1.16 5.46 -12.26
CA THR A 508 1.00 4.16 -11.61
C THR A 508 -0.24 4.08 -10.71
N TYR A 509 -0.90 5.22 -10.49
CA TYR A 509 -2.16 5.34 -9.76
C TYR A 509 -3.37 5.37 -10.69
N GLU A 510 -3.19 5.49 -12.01
CA GLU A 510 -4.31 5.40 -12.95
C GLU A 510 -4.95 4.01 -12.88
N ILE A 511 -6.27 4.01 -12.65
CA ILE A 511 -7.07 2.79 -12.58
C ILE A 511 -8.25 2.88 -13.54
N PRO A 512 -8.68 1.76 -14.12
CA PRO A 512 -9.90 1.73 -14.90
C PRO A 512 -11.13 1.87 -13.99
N LEU A 513 -12.11 2.64 -14.46
CA LEU A 513 -13.42 2.76 -13.82
C LEU A 513 -14.50 2.81 -14.89
N MET A 514 -15.52 1.96 -14.75
CA MET A 514 -16.76 2.05 -15.50
C MET A 514 -17.99 1.86 -14.61
N ILE A 515 -19.10 2.51 -14.99
CA ILE A 515 -20.41 2.31 -14.37
C ILE A 515 -21.36 1.81 -15.46
N TYR A 516 -21.80 0.56 -15.32
CA TYR A 516 -22.58 -0.18 -16.30
C TYR A 516 -23.98 -0.49 -15.77
N SER A 517 -25.01 -0.06 -16.52
CA SER A 517 -26.41 -0.41 -16.29
C SER A 517 -27.17 -0.16 -17.60
N PRO A 518 -27.19 -1.11 -18.55
CA PRO A 518 -27.57 -0.84 -19.92
C PRO A 518 -29.03 -0.39 -20.09
N LYS A 519 -29.90 -0.70 -19.14
CA LYS A 519 -31.30 -0.25 -19.12
C LYS A 519 -31.45 1.21 -18.67
N HIS A 520 -30.54 1.71 -17.84
CA HIS A 520 -30.71 2.98 -17.14
C HIS A 520 -29.65 4.03 -17.50
N ILE A 521 -28.53 3.63 -18.08
CA ILE A 521 -27.37 4.49 -18.31
C ILE A 521 -26.99 4.47 -19.79
N GLU A 522 -27.00 5.64 -20.42
CA GLU A 522 -26.47 5.79 -21.77
C GLU A 522 -24.93 5.78 -21.75
N PRO A 523 -24.29 5.01 -22.65
CA PRO A 523 -22.82 4.96 -22.72
C PRO A 523 -22.23 6.31 -23.07
N ARG A 524 -21.24 6.75 -22.31
CA ARG A 524 -20.45 7.94 -22.62
C ARG A 524 -19.12 7.95 -21.88
N ARG A 525 -18.15 8.65 -22.45
CA ARG A 525 -16.90 9.00 -21.81
C ARG A 525 -17.12 10.22 -20.88
N VAL A 526 -16.59 10.16 -19.66
CA VAL A 526 -16.65 11.27 -18.67
C VAL A 526 -15.22 11.68 -18.34
N ASP A 527 -14.79 12.83 -18.85
CA ASP A 527 -13.40 13.32 -18.71
C ASP A 527 -13.14 14.09 -17.39
N SER A 528 -13.97 13.91 -16.37
CA SER A 528 -13.73 14.48 -15.04
C SER A 528 -12.58 13.77 -14.33
N LEU A 529 -11.73 14.55 -13.63
CA LEU A 529 -10.78 14.02 -12.65
C LEU A 529 -11.57 13.29 -11.55
N MET A 530 -11.21 12.06 -11.27
CA MET A 530 -11.90 11.22 -10.30
C MET A 530 -10.90 10.42 -9.45
N THR A 531 -11.24 10.21 -8.21
CA THR A 531 -10.56 9.24 -7.34
C THR A 531 -11.56 8.26 -6.73
N GLN A 532 -11.07 7.23 -6.11
CA GLN A 532 -11.92 6.22 -5.48
C GLN A 532 -12.89 6.80 -4.43
N ILE A 533 -12.50 7.88 -3.73
CA ILE A 533 -13.40 8.52 -2.73
C ILE A 533 -14.65 9.16 -3.37
N ASP A 534 -14.64 9.40 -4.68
CA ASP A 534 -15.73 10.02 -5.42
C ASP A 534 -16.77 9.00 -5.92
N VAL A 535 -16.44 7.70 -5.86
CA VAL A 535 -17.31 6.64 -6.42
C VAL A 535 -18.64 6.56 -5.66
N ALA A 536 -18.60 6.51 -4.34
CA ALA A 536 -19.81 6.45 -3.51
C ALA A 536 -20.73 7.66 -3.72
N PRO A 537 -20.26 8.93 -3.61
CA PRO A 537 -21.12 10.09 -3.86
C PRO A 537 -21.63 10.17 -5.31
N THR A 538 -20.85 9.72 -6.30
CA THR A 538 -21.30 9.70 -7.69
C THR A 538 -22.47 8.72 -7.89
N VAL A 539 -22.36 7.50 -7.37
CA VAL A 539 -23.44 6.50 -7.47
C VAL A 539 -24.67 6.92 -6.64
N LEU A 540 -24.47 7.45 -5.44
CA LEU A 540 -25.57 7.99 -4.62
C LEU A 540 -26.29 9.15 -5.34
N GLY A 541 -25.52 10.03 -6.01
CA GLY A 541 -26.07 11.09 -6.85
C GLY A 541 -26.86 10.57 -8.03
N MET A 542 -26.42 9.47 -8.69
CA MET A 542 -27.16 8.80 -9.77
C MET A 542 -28.46 8.17 -9.25
N LEU A 543 -28.45 7.52 -8.11
CA LEU A 543 -29.66 6.97 -7.50
C LEU A 543 -30.66 8.07 -7.16
N GLY A 544 -30.20 9.28 -6.79
CA GLY A 544 -31.02 10.42 -6.45
C GLY A 544 -31.87 10.22 -5.19
N LEU A 545 -31.54 9.28 -4.33
CA LEU A 545 -32.18 9.04 -3.05
C LEU A 545 -31.71 10.07 -2.01
N PRO A 546 -32.56 10.48 -1.04
CA PRO A 546 -32.13 11.39 0.01
C PRO A 546 -31.19 10.67 0.96
N TYR A 547 -30.02 11.27 1.25
CA TYR A 547 -29.06 10.69 2.20
C TYR A 547 -28.27 11.78 2.92
N SER A 548 -27.60 11.39 4.01
CA SER A 548 -26.64 12.24 4.71
C SER A 548 -25.35 11.47 4.97
N ALA A 549 -24.20 12.10 4.76
CA ALA A 549 -22.89 11.50 4.97
C ALA A 549 -21.82 12.57 5.20
N PRO A 550 -20.75 12.27 5.98
CA PRO A 550 -19.58 13.14 6.15
C PRO A 550 -18.51 12.92 5.05
N PHE A 551 -18.90 12.48 3.87
CA PHE A 551 -18.00 12.11 2.79
C PHE A 551 -17.20 13.30 2.26
N PHE A 552 -15.89 13.09 2.04
CA PHE A 552 -15.00 14.05 1.39
C PHE A 552 -15.08 14.00 -0.14
N GLY A 553 -15.46 12.87 -0.69
CA GLY A 553 -15.65 12.71 -2.12
C GLY A 553 -16.82 13.56 -2.64
N GLN A 554 -16.82 13.77 -3.94
CA GLN A 554 -17.81 14.57 -4.64
C GLN A 554 -18.40 13.80 -5.82
N ASP A 555 -19.66 14.09 -6.16
CA ASP A 555 -20.32 13.54 -7.34
C ASP A 555 -19.63 14.03 -8.64
N ALA A 556 -18.93 13.12 -9.32
CA ALA A 556 -18.14 13.43 -10.51
C ALA A 556 -18.99 13.86 -11.72
N LEU A 557 -20.29 13.59 -11.70
CA LEU A 557 -21.22 13.96 -12.76
C LEU A 557 -21.84 15.36 -12.55
N ASN A 558 -21.84 15.85 -11.30
CA ASN A 558 -22.51 17.09 -10.94
C ASN A 558 -21.56 18.15 -10.35
N THR A 559 -20.30 17.81 -10.08
CA THR A 559 -19.29 18.79 -9.63
C THR A 559 -18.48 19.27 -10.82
N SER A 560 -18.26 20.59 -10.93
CA SER A 560 -17.48 21.19 -12.01
C SER A 560 -16.04 20.65 -12.03
N PRO A 561 -15.45 20.38 -13.21
CA PRO A 561 -14.10 19.80 -13.32
C PRO A 561 -12.99 20.61 -12.64
N ASP A 562 -13.07 21.95 -12.65
CA ASP A 562 -12.12 22.87 -12.02
C ASP A 562 -12.14 22.84 -10.49
N GLN A 563 -13.19 22.26 -9.90
CA GLN A 563 -13.34 22.11 -8.44
C GLN A 563 -12.94 20.72 -7.95
N ARG A 564 -12.51 19.84 -8.87
CA ARG A 564 -12.15 18.47 -8.55
C ARG A 564 -10.71 18.40 -8.05
N VAL A 565 -10.48 17.58 -7.02
CA VAL A 565 -9.14 17.31 -6.47
C VAL A 565 -8.93 15.80 -6.36
N ALA A 566 -7.67 15.39 -6.50
CA ALA A 566 -7.27 14.01 -6.27
C ALA A 566 -6.32 13.92 -5.07
N PHE A 567 -6.44 12.84 -4.32
CA PHE A 567 -5.67 12.58 -3.10
C PHE A 567 -4.91 11.27 -3.21
N PHE A 568 -3.64 11.29 -2.80
CA PHE A 568 -2.73 10.16 -2.95
C PHE A 568 -1.97 9.88 -1.66
N ASN A 569 -1.66 8.60 -1.45
CA ASN A 569 -0.72 8.16 -0.43
C ASN A 569 0.33 7.23 -1.03
N HIS A 570 1.58 7.46 -0.70
CA HIS A 570 2.70 6.55 -0.94
C HIS A 570 3.57 6.46 0.30
N ASN A 571 3.54 5.33 1.00
CA ASN A 571 4.24 5.16 2.28
C ASN A 571 3.85 6.27 3.28
N HIS A 572 4.80 7.16 3.58
CA HIS A 572 4.58 8.31 4.45
C HIS A 572 4.18 9.60 3.70
N ASP A 573 4.35 9.63 2.39
CA ASP A 573 4.02 10.81 1.60
C ASP A 573 2.53 10.80 1.24
N VAL A 574 1.91 11.98 1.31
CA VAL A 574 0.57 12.22 0.79
C VAL A 574 0.58 13.39 -0.17
N ALA A 575 -0.30 13.40 -1.15
CA ALA A 575 -0.35 14.50 -2.11
C ALA A 575 -1.77 14.88 -2.50
N ILE A 576 -1.94 16.17 -2.79
CA ILE A 576 -3.11 16.73 -3.46
C ILE A 576 -2.76 17.13 -4.89
N TYR A 577 -3.66 16.85 -5.82
CA TYR A 577 -3.50 17.18 -7.23
C TYR A 577 -4.74 17.90 -7.77
N ARG A 578 -4.54 19.00 -8.48
CA ARG A 578 -5.56 19.79 -9.18
C ARG A 578 -4.93 20.48 -10.40
N ASP A 579 -5.58 20.43 -11.54
CA ASP A 579 -5.23 21.21 -12.75
C ASP A 579 -3.76 21.10 -13.20
N GLY A 580 -3.21 19.89 -13.21
CA GLY A 580 -1.83 19.66 -13.62
C GLY A 580 -0.79 19.96 -12.54
N ARG A 581 -1.21 20.40 -11.35
CA ARG A 581 -0.29 20.71 -10.24
C ARG A 581 -0.47 19.75 -9.08
N MET A 582 0.66 19.26 -8.53
CA MET A 582 0.70 18.39 -7.38
C MET A 582 1.49 19.02 -6.23
N VAL A 583 0.95 18.95 -5.02
CA VAL A 583 1.67 19.26 -3.78
C VAL A 583 1.82 18.00 -2.97
N VAL A 584 3.06 17.63 -2.65
CA VAL A 584 3.41 16.45 -1.86
C VAL A 584 3.84 16.87 -0.46
N PHE A 585 3.22 16.26 0.54
CA PHE A 585 3.53 16.45 1.97
C PHE A 585 4.22 15.19 2.49
N GLY A 586 5.36 15.36 3.13
CA GLY A 586 6.13 14.26 3.69
C GLY A 586 6.53 14.50 5.14
N LEU A 587 7.29 13.55 5.69
CA LEU A 587 7.82 13.63 7.05
C LEU A 587 8.64 14.91 7.28
N LYS A 588 8.75 15.31 8.57
CA LYS A 588 9.44 16.55 8.99
C LYS A 588 8.85 17.81 8.38
N LYS A 589 7.55 17.78 8.07
CA LYS A 589 6.80 18.89 7.47
C LYS A 589 7.36 19.33 6.11
N SER A 590 7.97 18.37 5.37
CA SER A 590 8.43 18.66 4.02
C SER A 590 7.26 18.87 3.08
N VAL A 591 7.41 19.85 2.18
CA VAL A 591 6.42 20.18 1.15
C VAL A 591 7.13 20.41 -0.16
N HIS A 592 6.70 19.71 -1.20
CA HIS A 592 7.23 19.81 -2.56
C HIS A 592 6.09 20.05 -3.55
N THR A 593 6.32 20.92 -4.52
CA THR A 593 5.32 21.26 -5.54
C THR A 593 5.87 20.92 -6.92
N TYR A 594 5.03 20.29 -7.74
CA TYR A 594 5.36 19.88 -9.11
C TYR A 594 4.24 20.28 -10.07
N ASP A 595 4.62 20.73 -11.26
CA ASP A 595 3.74 20.68 -12.41
C ASP A 595 3.87 19.31 -13.08
N TYR A 596 2.75 18.67 -13.37
CA TYR A 596 2.67 17.36 -14.00
C TYR A 596 2.03 17.47 -15.38
N ASP A 597 2.75 16.99 -16.39
CA ASP A 597 2.24 16.86 -17.75
C ASP A 597 1.83 15.39 -18.02
N PRO A 598 0.54 15.08 -18.08
CA PRO A 598 0.07 13.72 -18.30
C PRO A 598 0.42 13.16 -19.69
N ALA A 599 0.59 14.03 -20.71
CA ALA A 599 0.91 13.58 -22.07
C ALA A 599 2.33 13.02 -22.17
N THR A 600 3.27 13.55 -21.41
CA THR A 600 4.67 13.13 -21.40
C THR A 600 5.07 12.39 -20.12
N ASN A 601 4.15 12.28 -19.15
CA ASN A 601 4.39 11.74 -17.80
C ASN A 601 5.61 12.41 -17.13
N ARG A 602 5.70 13.75 -17.23
CA ARG A 602 6.82 14.53 -16.70
C ARG A 602 6.41 15.38 -15.51
N TYR A 603 7.29 15.39 -14.52
CA TYR A 603 7.21 16.27 -13.35
C TYR A 603 8.27 17.36 -13.46
N SER A 604 7.84 18.60 -13.28
CA SER A 604 8.73 19.75 -13.21
C SER A 604 8.61 20.36 -11.82
N PRO A 605 9.68 20.35 -11.00
CA PRO A 605 9.66 21.06 -9.73
C PRO A 605 9.38 22.55 -9.96
N VAL A 606 8.44 23.12 -9.20
CA VAL A 606 8.05 24.52 -9.29
C VAL A 606 8.05 25.15 -7.90
N PRO A 607 8.07 26.49 -7.79
CA PRO A 607 7.85 27.18 -6.52
C PRO A 607 6.57 26.71 -5.84
N ARG A 608 6.55 26.79 -4.51
CA ARG A 608 5.38 26.40 -3.70
C ARG A 608 4.12 27.11 -4.21
N ASP A 609 3.01 26.37 -4.19
CA ASP A 609 1.67 26.88 -4.45
C ASP A 609 0.93 27.02 -3.10
N PRO A 610 0.90 28.22 -2.48
CA PRO A 610 0.33 28.39 -1.15
C PRO A 610 -1.16 28.06 -1.07
N ALA A 611 -1.92 28.21 -2.16
CA ALA A 611 -3.35 27.94 -2.19
C ALA A 611 -3.60 26.43 -2.18
N LEU A 612 -2.96 25.67 -3.08
CA LEU A 612 -3.11 24.22 -3.16
C LEU A 612 -2.47 23.54 -1.94
N GLU A 613 -1.37 24.09 -1.41
CA GLU A 613 -0.76 23.63 -0.16
C GLU A 613 -1.71 23.79 1.02
N ARG A 614 -2.31 24.98 1.17
CA ARG A 614 -3.27 25.26 2.26
C ARG A 614 -4.47 24.33 2.17
N LEU A 615 -4.94 24.06 0.96
CA LEU A 615 -6.04 23.13 0.69
C LEU A 615 -5.66 21.70 1.06
N GLY A 616 -4.48 21.22 0.66
CA GLY A 616 -3.99 19.89 1.01
C GLY A 616 -3.87 19.68 2.52
N VAL A 617 -3.29 20.68 3.23
CA VAL A 617 -3.24 20.68 4.70
C VAL A 617 -4.64 20.57 5.29
N ALA A 618 -5.60 21.35 4.79
CA ALA A 618 -6.97 21.33 5.29
C ALA A 618 -7.62 19.94 5.13
N TYR A 619 -7.54 19.34 3.96
CA TYR A 619 -8.13 18.03 3.71
C TYR A 619 -7.49 16.92 4.56
N TYR A 620 -6.16 16.80 4.57
CA TYR A 620 -5.48 15.72 5.27
C TYR A 620 -5.58 15.84 6.80
N GLN A 621 -5.44 17.06 7.33
CA GLN A 621 -5.58 17.29 8.76
C GLN A 621 -7.02 17.05 9.22
N THR A 622 -8.03 17.57 8.50
CA THR A 622 -9.44 17.34 8.84
C THR A 622 -9.80 15.86 8.79
N ALA A 623 -9.34 15.12 7.75
CA ALA A 623 -9.57 13.68 7.67
C ALA A 623 -8.94 12.94 8.86
N TYR A 624 -7.69 13.27 9.19
CA TYR A 624 -7.01 12.71 10.36
C TYR A 624 -7.77 13.01 11.66
N GLU A 625 -8.12 14.27 11.91
CA GLU A 625 -8.79 14.70 13.15
C GLU A 625 -10.18 14.08 13.31
N LEU A 626 -10.97 14.01 12.23
CA LEU A 626 -12.29 13.41 12.28
C LEU A 626 -12.22 11.91 12.62
N PHE A 627 -11.23 11.20 12.10
CA PHE A 627 -11.03 9.79 12.41
C PHE A 627 -10.45 9.61 13.82
N ASP A 628 -9.35 10.27 14.14
CA ASP A 628 -8.61 10.12 15.40
C ASP A 628 -9.46 10.50 16.62
N GLN A 629 -10.31 11.51 16.47
CA GLN A 629 -11.22 11.99 17.51
C GLN A 629 -12.60 11.30 17.47
N HIS A 630 -12.75 10.20 16.75
CA HIS A 630 -14.01 9.43 16.62
C HIS A 630 -15.22 10.30 16.21
N ARG A 631 -15.00 11.23 15.28
CA ARG A 631 -16.02 12.12 14.73
C ARG A 631 -16.46 11.75 13.31
N TYR A 632 -15.72 10.88 12.63
CA TYR A 632 -16.08 10.34 11.32
C TYR A 632 -17.08 9.19 11.44
N LEU A 633 -18.28 9.49 11.91
CA LEU A 633 -19.35 8.54 12.24
C LEU A 633 -20.48 8.62 11.21
N PRO A 634 -21.29 7.55 11.04
CA PRO A 634 -22.52 7.62 10.24
C PRO A 634 -23.41 8.76 10.69
N SER A 635 -24.06 9.43 9.73
CA SER A 635 -24.99 10.52 10.05
C SER A 635 -26.14 10.00 10.90
N GLY A 636 -26.49 10.73 11.98
CA GLY A 636 -27.48 10.31 12.95
C GLY A 636 -26.98 9.37 14.07
N ALA A 637 -25.69 9.00 14.07
CA ALA A 637 -25.11 8.22 15.16
C ALA A 637 -25.21 8.99 16.50
N PRO A 638 -25.53 8.30 17.63
CA PRO A 638 -25.67 8.95 18.92
C PRO A 638 -24.34 9.54 19.41
N LYS A 639 -24.43 10.71 20.06
CA LYS A 639 -23.24 11.43 20.60
C LYS A 639 -22.40 10.60 21.57
N SER A 640 -22.96 9.57 22.20
CA SER A 640 -22.26 8.67 23.12
C SER A 640 -21.13 7.88 22.46
N LEU A 641 -21.16 7.69 21.13
CA LEU A 641 -20.12 7.01 20.38
C LEU A 641 -18.89 7.92 20.14
N ALA A 642 -19.08 9.25 20.14
CA ALA A 642 -18.01 10.22 19.96
C ALA A 642 -17.13 10.45 21.22
N HIS A 643 -17.51 9.87 22.38
CA HIS A 643 -16.85 10.15 23.67
C HIS A 643 -16.21 8.92 24.32
N VAL A 644 -15.98 7.83 23.58
CA VAL A 644 -15.19 6.71 24.09
C VAL A 644 -13.72 7.09 23.98
N ALA A 645 -13.23 7.89 24.94
CA ALA A 645 -11.81 8.12 25.07
C ALA A 645 -11.10 6.78 25.34
N PRO A 646 -9.96 6.50 24.75
CA PRO A 646 -9.20 5.31 25.06
C PRO A 646 -8.79 5.34 26.53
N LYS A 647 -9.02 4.22 27.25
CA LYS A 647 -8.47 3.98 28.59
C LYS A 647 -6.99 3.63 28.50
#